data_9678e848b8407466a1f6951b6cc888df
#
_entry.id   9678e848b8407466a1f6951b6cc888df
#
_cell.length_a   1.000
_cell.length_b   1.000
_cell.length_c   1.000
_cell.angle_alpha   90.00
_cell.angle_beta   90.00
_cell.angle_gamma   90.00
#
_symmetry.space_group_name_H-M   'P 1'
#
loop_
_entity.id
_entity.type
_entity.pdbx_description
1 polymer ?
#
loop_
_entity_poly.entity_id
_entity_poly.type
_entity_poly.pdbx_seq_one_letter_code
_entity_poly.pdbx_strand_id
1 'polypeptide(L)'
;MNGKPMTGQPVTGLTPAEVEESRAKHGENVLTPSERTPLWKLYIEKYNDPIIKILIVAALVSLGLAFINGEFIETLGIFLAIFIATTVGFVFEMDAARKFNALTALGEEEPVKVRRDGDVTEIPRHDVVVGDVIIVETGDEIPADARLVEATDLQCDESSLTGEPVMTKHVVDEDHPADTEATYPSDLILRSTMVMSGRGVAVVTAVGDATEIGKVARKATEITAVKTPLNMQLTKLAKLISKVGTAISVAAFVIFLSHDMLTSPLWHTINYVGMASVVLKYFMMAVTLIVMAVPEGLPMAVTLALALNMRRMLKSNNLVRKLHACETMGAVTVICTDKTGTLTQNRMQVADIMVMKGQDGLLNEAIALNTTADIDASGRGIGNPTESALLLWLQGQGADYRSLRSDNAVADRLPFSTERKYMATVAAVDDVEWLFVKGAPEVVMGFCDISEADAETVRKQLRQWQDKAMRTLAFACRRADTLSVEHLTLQAVVGISDPIREDVPNAVADCRSAGIGVKIVTGDTSATAIEIARQIGAWDDHTPAEAQITGPAFEALSDDEAYRYVEKMKVMSRARPTDKQRLVNLLQKHGEVVAVTGDGTNDAPALNHAHVGLSLGSGTSVAKNASDITLIDDSFRSIVKAVMWGRSLYKNIQRFLFFQLVVNVVALLLVLGGSVIGTELPLTVTQILWINLIMDTFAAMALASLPPTHDVMLEKPRRQTDFIITRPIAKGILSVGLLLFLPMMVFLFYCERGAMLGASGSMADAGMDVHEMTLFFTTFVMLQWWNLFNAKALSSGHSAFHHLFANRTLLFVLAMVLVGQWIIVTFGGQMFRTVPLSAAEWGWIVLLTSPVLWIGEIVRLFKGKKNK
;
A
#
# COMPACT_ATOMS: atom_id res chain seq x y z
N MET A 1 7.32 -27.69 39.26
CA MET A 1 6.24 -28.55 39.75
C MET A 1 5.92 -29.52 38.63
N ASN A 2 6.22 -30.78 38.80
CA ASN A 2 5.97 -31.86 37.84
C ASN A 2 4.48 -32.25 37.85
N GLY A 3 3.68 -31.66 36.94
CA GLY A 3 2.30 -32.08 36.74
C GLY A 3 2.24 -33.07 35.59
N LYS A 4 1.89 -34.34 35.92
CA LYS A 4 1.51 -35.32 34.90
C LYS A 4 0.37 -34.79 34.05
N PRO A 5 0.33 -35.01 32.75
CA PRO A 5 -0.83 -34.69 31.90
C PRO A 5 -1.99 -35.62 32.35
N MET A 6 -3.11 -35.01 32.74
CA MET A 6 -4.36 -35.74 32.94
C MET A 6 -5.00 -35.99 31.58
N THR A 7 -4.83 -37.17 31.08
CA THR A 7 -5.59 -37.71 29.93
C THR A 7 -7.04 -37.92 30.35
N GLY A 8 -7.99 -37.16 29.75
CA GLY A 8 -9.41 -37.54 29.78
C GLY A 8 -10.41 -36.55 30.38
N GLN A 9 -10.05 -35.31 30.76
CA GLN A 9 -11.04 -34.27 31.07
C GLN A 9 -11.04 -33.17 30.02
N PRO A 10 -12.21 -32.66 29.58
CA PRO A 10 -12.26 -31.53 28.66
C PRO A 10 -11.58 -30.31 29.34
N VAL A 11 -10.57 -29.76 28.73
CA VAL A 11 -9.87 -28.57 29.22
C VAL A 11 -10.83 -27.39 29.12
N THR A 12 -11.40 -26.95 30.24
CA THR A 12 -12.44 -25.91 30.30
C THR A 12 -11.89 -24.50 30.03
N GLY A 13 -10.54 -24.32 30.05
CA GLY A 13 -9.90 -23.02 29.94
C GLY A 13 -9.94 -22.19 31.23
N LEU A 14 -9.35 -21.00 31.16
CA LEU A 14 -9.24 -20.10 32.32
C LEU A 14 -10.55 -19.34 32.59
N THR A 15 -10.84 -19.09 33.84
CA THR A 15 -11.90 -18.17 34.30
C THR A 15 -11.41 -16.70 34.13
N PRO A 16 -12.31 -15.69 34.08
CA PRO A 16 -11.91 -14.30 34.01
C PRO A 16 -10.94 -13.83 35.09
N ALA A 17 -11.07 -14.35 36.31
CA ALA A 17 -10.18 -14.03 37.43
C ALA A 17 -8.76 -14.61 37.23
N GLU A 18 -8.66 -15.85 36.75
CA GLU A 18 -7.38 -16.50 36.43
C GLU A 18 -6.68 -15.83 35.24
N VAL A 19 -7.43 -15.29 34.26
CA VAL A 19 -6.89 -14.51 33.12
C VAL A 19 -6.21 -13.24 33.65
N GLU A 20 -6.83 -12.49 34.58
CA GLU A 20 -6.24 -11.32 35.21
C GLU A 20 -5.01 -11.64 36.05
N GLU A 21 -5.04 -12.73 36.82
CA GLU A 21 -3.88 -13.19 37.57
C GLU A 21 -2.72 -13.59 36.66
N SER A 22 -2.99 -14.33 35.58
CA SER A 22 -1.99 -14.74 34.62
C SER A 22 -1.38 -13.52 33.90
N ARG A 23 -2.21 -12.53 33.50
CA ARG A 23 -1.76 -11.28 32.89
C ARG A 23 -0.85 -10.48 33.82
N ALA A 24 -1.21 -10.38 35.10
CA ALA A 24 -0.39 -9.70 36.10
C ALA A 24 0.96 -10.37 36.33
N LYS A 25 1.03 -11.71 36.21
CA LYS A 25 2.22 -12.51 36.47
C LYS A 25 3.15 -12.65 35.26
N HIS A 26 2.59 -12.80 34.05
CA HIS A 26 3.32 -13.14 32.83
C HIS A 26 3.34 -12.01 31.80
N GLY A 27 2.56 -10.93 31.98
CA GLY A 27 2.41 -9.81 31.06
C GLY A 27 1.45 -10.10 29.91
N GLU A 28 1.40 -9.17 28.97
CA GLU A 28 0.61 -9.25 27.75
C GLU A 28 1.37 -9.98 26.65
N ASN A 29 0.65 -10.54 25.67
CA ASN A 29 1.26 -11.21 24.52
C ASN A 29 1.76 -10.23 23.45
N VAL A 30 2.60 -9.29 23.87
CA VAL A 30 3.20 -8.26 23.00
C VAL A 30 4.72 -8.46 23.01
N LEU A 31 5.33 -8.45 21.81
CA LEU A 31 6.78 -8.40 21.70
C LEU A 31 7.24 -6.97 22.00
N THR A 32 8.17 -6.82 22.93
CA THR A 32 8.75 -5.51 23.23
C THR A 32 9.53 -5.05 21.99
N PRO A 33 9.20 -3.91 21.38
CA PRO A 33 10.01 -3.38 20.27
C PRO A 33 11.45 -3.23 20.75
N SER A 34 12.43 -3.60 19.90
CA SER A 34 13.85 -3.37 20.17
C SER A 34 14.06 -1.95 20.71
N GLU A 35 14.93 -1.76 21.70
CA GLU A 35 15.16 -0.48 22.36
C GLU A 35 15.18 0.66 21.36
N ARG A 36 14.15 1.54 21.45
CA ARG A 36 14.08 2.69 20.55
C ARG A 36 15.30 3.55 20.84
N THR A 37 16.10 3.78 19.83
CA THR A 37 17.20 4.77 19.93
C THR A 37 16.62 6.04 20.56
N PRO A 38 17.20 6.56 21.64
CA PRO A 38 16.66 7.75 22.31
C PRO A 38 16.59 8.92 21.33
N LEU A 39 15.49 9.68 21.39
CA LEU A 39 15.16 10.75 20.43
C LEU A 39 16.31 11.77 20.25
N TRP A 40 17.03 12.08 21.32
CA TRP A 40 18.18 12.98 21.26
C TRP A 40 19.33 12.42 20.40
N LYS A 41 19.53 11.09 20.38
CA LYS A 41 20.56 10.45 19.55
C LYS A 41 20.17 10.50 18.07
N LEU A 42 18.89 10.23 17.75
CA LEU A 42 18.34 10.39 16.40
C LEU A 42 18.41 11.83 15.91
N TYR A 43 18.20 12.80 16.82
CA TYR A 43 18.33 14.23 16.49
C TYR A 43 19.78 14.59 16.18
N ILE A 44 20.75 14.11 16.99
CA ILE A 44 22.18 14.37 16.75
C ILE A 44 22.65 13.67 15.46
N GLU A 45 22.13 12.51 15.12
CA GLU A 45 22.46 11.83 13.86
C GLU A 45 22.15 12.69 12.62
N LYS A 46 21.17 13.62 12.70
CA LYS A 46 20.89 14.57 11.61
C LYS A 46 22.06 15.48 11.28
N TYR A 47 22.89 15.80 12.25
CA TYR A 47 24.10 16.60 12.03
C TYR A 47 25.22 15.81 11.31
N ASN A 48 25.03 14.49 11.11
CA ASN A 48 25.93 13.67 10.29
C ASN A 48 25.66 13.82 8.78
N ASP A 49 24.56 14.47 8.39
CA ASP A 49 24.30 14.76 6.99
C ASP A 49 25.46 15.55 6.35
N PRO A 50 25.96 15.14 5.18
CA PRO A 50 27.08 15.81 4.51
C PRO A 50 26.83 17.29 4.25
N ILE A 51 25.58 17.68 4.01
CA ILE A 51 25.21 19.07 3.69
C ILE A 51 25.22 19.90 4.94
N ILE A 52 24.64 19.39 6.02
CA ILE A 52 24.66 20.07 7.33
C ILE A 52 26.12 20.26 7.80
N LYS A 53 27.00 19.28 7.55
CA LYS A 53 28.44 19.42 7.84
C LYS A 53 29.08 20.54 7.03
N ILE A 54 28.76 20.68 5.74
CA ILE A 54 29.22 21.78 4.89
C ILE A 54 28.73 23.12 5.43
N LEU A 55 27.44 23.20 5.81
CA LEU A 55 26.86 24.40 6.41
C LEU A 55 27.50 24.77 7.75
N ILE A 56 27.81 23.80 8.60
CA ILE A 56 28.53 24.01 9.86
C ILE A 56 29.94 24.56 9.59
N VAL A 57 30.66 24.00 8.60
CA VAL A 57 31.97 24.51 8.19
C VAL A 57 31.84 25.96 7.68
N ALA A 58 30.84 26.25 6.87
CA ALA A 58 30.55 27.61 6.40
C ALA A 58 30.24 28.58 7.56
N ALA A 59 29.44 28.15 8.53
CA ALA A 59 29.12 28.93 9.72
C ALA A 59 30.36 29.20 10.59
N LEU A 60 31.28 28.23 10.73
CA LEU A 60 32.56 28.40 11.44
C LEU A 60 33.48 29.37 10.70
N VAL A 61 33.53 29.29 9.37
CA VAL A 61 34.31 30.24 8.55
C VAL A 61 33.70 31.65 8.64
N SER A 62 32.37 31.76 8.56
CA SER A 62 31.67 33.05 8.77
C SER A 62 31.92 33.59 10.16
N LEU A 63 32.01 32.74 11.19
CA LEU A 63 32.35 33.16 12.55
C LEU A 63 33.78 33.73 12.62
N GLY A 64 34.74 33.11 11.93
CA GLY A 64 36.12 33.61 11.81
C GLY A 64 36.16 35.00 11.16
N LEU A 65 35.37 35.23 10.10
CA LEU A 65 35.25 36.55 9.48
C LEU A 65 34.55 37.57 10.39
N ALA A 66 33.55 37.16 11.17
CA ALA A 66 32.83 38.00 12.11
C ALA A 66 33.74 38.58 13.19
N PHE A 67 34.79 37.80 13.62
CA PHE A 67 35.81 38.34 14.54
C PHE A 67 36.71 39.40 13.89
N ILE A 68 36.86 39.37 12.55
CA ILE A 68 37.65 40.39 11.82
C ILE A 68 36.79 41.63 11.51
N ASN A 69 35.54 41.44 11.07
CA ASN A 69 34.68 42.50 10.57
C ASN A 69 33.69 43.05 11.63
N GLY A 70 33.52 42.38 12.76
CA GLY A 70 32.57 42.76 13.82
C GLY A 70 31.10 42.39 13.54
N GLU A 71 30.80 41.63 12.45
CA GLU A 71 29.42 41.29 12.01
C GLU A 71 28.96 39.90 12.50
N PHE A 72 28.63 39.75 13.77
CA PHE A 72 28.22 38.48 14.38
C PHE A 72 26.78 38.05 14.04
N ILE A 73 25.91 38.99 13.66
CA ILE A 73 24.47 38.76 13.52
C ILE A 73 24.18 37.84 12.33
N GLU A 74 24.91 37.99 11.21
CA GLU A 74 24.76 37.12 10.05
C GLU A 74 25.17 35.67 10.36
N THR A 75 26.30 35.51 11.03
CA THR A 75 26.80 34.20 11.49
C THR A 75 25.81 33.54 12.46
N LEU A 76 25.24 34.26 13.39
CA LEU A 76 24.20 33.78 14.28
C LEU A 76 22.97 33.33 13.49
N GLY A 77 22.60 34.05 12.42
CA GLY A 77 21.53 33.71 11.49
C GLY A 77 21.78 32.36 10.81
N ILE A 78 23.00 32.06 10.36
CA ILE A 78 23.35 30.79 9.75
C ILE A 78 23.18 29.63 10.76
N PHE A 79 23.70 29.77 11.99
CA PHE A 79 23.54 28.76 13.05
C PHE A 79 22.07 28.53 13.41
N LEU A 80 21.28 29.62 13.54
CA LEU A 80 19.85 29.53 13.84
C LEU A 80 19.10 28.85 12.69
N ALA A 81 19.42 29.18 11.44
CA ALA A 81 18.82 28.55 10.26
C ALA A 81 19.14 27.05 10.21
N ILE A 82 20.38 26.63 10.46
CA ILE A 82 20.76 25.20 10.56
C ILE A 82 19.96 24.51 11.68
N PHE A 83 19.81 25.14 12.83
CA PHE A 83 19.08 24.61 13.97
C PHE A 83 17.57 24.44 13.64
N ILE A 84 16.94 25.47 13.08
CA ILE A 84 15.52 25.42 12.69
C ILE A 84 15.30 24.32 11.64
N ALA A 85 16.14 24.26 10.65
CA ALA A 85 16.15 23.28 9.59
C ALA A 85 16.19 21.84 10.11
N THR A 86 17.18 21.56 10.89
CA THR A 86 17.39 20.25 11.49
C THR A 86 16.22 19.86 12.37
N THR A 87 15.70 20.82 13.15
CA THR A 87 14.57 20.59 14.05
C THR A 87 13.28 20.34 13.29
N VAL A 88 12.97 21.17 12.29
CA VAL A 88 11.77 21.01 11.44
C VAL A 88 11.83 19.67 10.70
N GLY A 89 12.96 19.34 10.07
CA GLY A 89 13.17 18.07 9.39
C GLY A 89 12.98 16.87 10.33
N PHE A 90 13.57 16.93 11.53
CA PHE A 90 13.42 15.89 12.55
C PHE A 90 11.97 15.70 13.00
N VAL A 91 11.26 16.80 13.30
CA VAL A 91 9.85 16.76 13.75
C VAL A 91 8.96 16.12 12.68
N PHE A 92 9.11 16.52 11.42
CA PHE A 92 8.32 15.94 10.32
C PHE A 92 8.62 14.45 10.09
N GLU A 93 9.88 14.05 10.17
CA GLU A 93 10.27 12.65 10.01
C GLU A 93 9.72 11.78 11.16
N MET A 94 9.79 12.29 12.39
CA MET A 94 9.21 11.64 13.56
C MET A 94 7.69 11.53 13.49
N ASP A 95 6.99 12.56 13.01
CA ASP A 95 5.54 12.52 12.82
C ASP A 95 5.14 11.50 11.74
N ALA A 96 5.88 11.46 10.62
CA ALA A 96 5.69 10.48 9.57
C ALA A 96 5.93 9.04 10.08
N ALA A 97 7.02 8.82 10.83
CA ALA A 97 7.36 7.51 11.41
C ALA A 97 6.31 7.06 12.46
N ARG A 98 5.84 7.95 13.31
CA ARG A 98 4.76 7.66 14.28
C ARG A 98 3.47 7.27 13.59
N LYS A 99 3.06 8.01 12.55
CA LYS A 99 1.86 7.70 11.75
C LYS A 99 1.99 6.36 11.04
N PHE A 100 3.17 6.06 10.52
CA PHE A 100 3.45 4.75 9.91
C PHE A 100 3.30 3.62 10.91
N ASN A 101 3.99 3.69 12.05
CA ASN A 101 3.96 2.64 13.07
C ASN A 101 2.54 2.42 13.62
N ALA A 102 1.77 3.49 13.83
CA ALA A 102 0.38 3.39 14.26
C ALA A 102 -0.52 2.70 13.24
N LEU A 103 -0.27 2.91 11.93
CA LEU A 103 -1.05 2.27 10.87
C LEU A 103 -0.67 0.79 10.68
N THR A 104 0.60 0.46 10.87
CA THR A 104 1.08 -0.94 10.79
C THR A 104 0.57 -1.77 11.95
N ALA A 105 0.53 -1.20 13.17
CA ALA A 105 0.01 -1.86 14.35
C ALA A 105 -1.49 -2.26 14.21
N LEU A 106 -2.29 -1.51 13.46
CA LEU A 106 -3.69 -1.87 13.18
C LEU A 106 -3.84 -3.16 12.36
N GLY A 107 -2.79 -3.60 11.67
CA GLY A 107 -2.79 -4.84 10.87
C GLY A 107 -2.38 -6.10 11.65
N GLU A 108 -1.92 -5.96 12.88
CA GLU A 108 -1.42 -7.07 13.71
C GLU A 108 -2.49 -7.65 14.67
N GLU A 109 -3.68 -7.07 14.73
CA GLU A 109 -4.78 -7.53 15.59
C GLU A 109 -5.62 -8.60 14.89
N GLU A 110 -5.05 -9.79 14.66
CA GLU A 110 -5.84 -10.94 14.24
C GLU A 110 -6.55 -11.58 15.45
N PRO A 111 -7.87 -11.88 15.35
CA PRO A 111 -8.58 -12.57 16.42
C PRO A 111 -8.10 -14.01 16.55
N VAL A 112 -7.94 -14.46 17.79
CA VAL A 112 -7.51 -15.82 18.16
C VAL A 112 -8.66 -16.54 18.82
N LYS A 113 -8.92 -17.79 18.39
CA LYS A 113 -9.92 -18.66 19.02
C LYS A 113 -9.36 -19.23 20.32
N VAL A 114 -9.95 -18.87 21.43
CA VAL A 114 -9.59 -19.38 22.76
C VAL A 114 -10.79 -20.02 23.45
N ARG A 115 -10.53 -21.03 24.26
CA ARG A 115 -11.56 -21.60 25.16
C ARG A 115 -11.32 -21.04 26.54
N ARG A 116 -12.30 -20.29 27.08
CA ARG A 116 -12.33 -19.77 28.44
C ARG A 116 -13.66 -20.11 29.08
N ASP A 117 -13.65 -20.53 30.31
CA ASP A 117 -14.85 -20.89 31.09
C ASP A 117 -15.78 -21.91 30.39
N GLY A 118 -15.19 -22.80 29.57
CA GLY A 118 -15.90 -23.81 28.77
C GLY A 118 -16.35 -23.35 27.38
N ASP A 119 -16.46 -22.04 27.14
CA ASP A 119 -16.90 -21.45 25.88
C ASP A 119 -15.74 -21.07 24.96
N VAL A 120 -15.95 -21.24 23.64
CA VAL A 120 -14.99 -20.79 22.61
C VAL A 120 -15.32 -19.37 22.23
N THR A 121 -14.37 -18.45 22.44
CA THR A 121 -14.49 -17.04 22.11
C THR A 121 -13.32 -16.58 21.25
N GLU A 122 -13.54 -15.56 20.44
CA GLU A 122 -12.46 -14.89 19.68
C GLU A 122 -11.98 -13.67 20.47
N ILE A 123 -10.67 -13.61 20.73
CA ILE A 123 -10.04 -12.49 21.42
C ILE A 123 -8.89 -11.93 20.58
N PRO A 124 -8.52 -10.64 20.74
CA PRO A 124 -7.33 -10.07 20.14
C PRO A 124 -6.07 -10.84 20.57
N ARG A 125 -5.11 -10.99 19.65
CA ARG A 125 -3.85 -11.71 19.90
C ARG A 125 -3.09 -11.22 21.14
N HIS A 126 -3.11 -9.92 21.40
CA HIS A 126 -2.42 -9.34 22.57
C HIS A 126 -3.06 -9.72 23.91
N ASP A 127 -4.33 -10.13 23.90
CA ASP A 127 -5.09 -10.55 25.09
C ASP A 127 -4.89 -12.01 25.49
N VAL A 128 -4.15 -12.79 24.67
CA VAL A 128 -3.79 -14.17 25.01
C VAL A 128 -2.82 -14.18 26.18
N VAL A 129 -3.10 -15.02 27.20
CA VAL A 129 -2.29 -15.15 28.42
C VAL A 129 -1.78 -16.58 28.62
N VAL A 130 -0.75 -16.75 29.43
CA VAL A 130 -0.25 -18.09 29.80
C VAL A 130 -1.37 -18.87 30.51
N GLY A 131 -1.61 -20.10 30.05
CA GLY A 131 -2.68 -20.99 30.57
C GLY A 131 -3.96 -20.96 29.72
N ASP A 132 -4.10 -20.00 28.75
CA ASP A 132 -5.20 -20.04 27.80
C ASP A 132 -5.17 -21.30 26.95
N VAL A 133 -6.36 -21.82 26.62
CA VAL A 133 -6.51 -22.93 25.66
C VAL A 133 -6.81 -22.37 24.30
N ILE A 134 -5.84 -22.42 23.40
CA ILE A 134 -5.98 -21.96 22.02
C ILE A 134 -6.42 -23.11 21.12
N ILE A 135 -7.22 -22.77 20.10
CA ILE A 135 -7.64 -23.69 19.02
C ILE A 135 -7.04 -23.15 17.74
N VAL A 136 -6.23 -23.97 17.08
CA VAL A 136 -5.56 -23.64 15.83
C VAL A 136 -5.97 -24.60 14.72
N GLU A 137 -6.21 -24.06 13.53
CA GLU A 137 -6.66 -24.78 12.35
C GLU A 137 -5.78 -24.42 11.13
N THR A 138 -5.91 -25.18 10.08
CA THR A 138 -5.17 -24.93 8.81
C THR A 138 -5.30 -23.47 8.37
N GLY A 139 -4.17 -22.79 8.20
CA GLY A 139 -4.10 -21.40 7.77
C GLY A 139 -4.00 -20.37 8.91
N ASP A 140 -4.03 -20.81 10.18
CA ASP A 140 -3.85 -19.94 11.33
C ASP A 140 -2.37 -19.70 11.65
N GLU A 141 -2.05 -18.50 12.10
CA GLU A 141 -0.76 -18.21 12.73
C GLU A 141 -0.85 -18.51 14.23
N ILE A 142 0.12 -19.25 14.77
CA ILE A 142 0.19 -19.59 16.18
C ILE A 142 0.49 -18.32 17.00
N PRO A 143 -0.42 -17.92 17.93
CA PRO A 143 -0.36 -16.61 18.58
C PRO A 143 0.69 -16.52 19.71
N ALA A 144 1.02 -17.64 20.33
CA ALA A 144 1.92 -17.75 21.49
C ALA A 144 2.54 -19.14 21.52
N ASP A 145 3.63 -19.35 22.26
CA ASP A 145 4.16 -20.69 22.45
C ASP A 145 3.21 -21.51 23.30
N ALA A 146 2.80 -22.67 22.81
CA ALA A 146 1.79 -23.50 23.47
C ALA A 146 2.10 -24.98 23.34
N ARG A 147 1.65 -25.77 24.31
CA ARG A 147 1.79 -27.23 24.35
C ARG A 147 0.50 -27.89 23.91
N LEU A 148 0.57 -28.83 22.98
CA LEU A 148 -0.55 -29.56 22.44
C LEU A 148 -1.20 -30.45 23.49
N VAL A 149 -2.53 -30.44 23.54
CA VAL A 149 -3.41 -31.33 24.32
C VAL A 149 -4.14 -32.27 23.36
N GLU A 150 -4.52 -31.77 22.19
CA GLU A 150 -5.15 -32.55 21.12
C GLU A 150 -4.51 -32.14 19.79
N ALA A 151 -4.25 -33.10 18.92
CA ALA A 151 -3.75 -32.85 17.56
C ALA A 151 -4.33 -33.86 16.57
N THR A 152 -4.76 -33.38 15.40
CA THR A 152 -5.24 -34.21 14.30
C THR A 152 -4.54 -33.77 13.03
N ASP A 153 -3.64 -34.63 12.50
CA ASP A 153 -2.84 -34.38 11.30
C ASP A 153 -2.19 -32.98 11.25
N LEU A 154 -1.76 -32.48 12.44
CA LEU A 154 -1.23 -31.12 12.57
C LEU A 154 0.17 -31.02 11.99
N GLN A 155 0.35 -30.13 11.05
CA GLN A 155 1.65 -29.75 10.45
C GLN A 155 1.85 -28.25 10.55
N CYS A 156 3.02 -27.86 11.04
CA CYS A 156 3.39 -26.45 11.21
C CYS A 156 4.63 -26.11 10.39
N ASP A 157 4.63 -24.95 9.76
CA ASP A 157 5.83 -24.36 9.13
C ASP A 157 6.62 -23.61 10.20
N GLU A 158 7.75 -24.17 10.61
CA GLU A 158 8.69 -23.62 11.59
C GLU A 158 9.96 -23.04 10.95
N SER A 159 9.98 -22.86 9.62
CA SER A 159 11.17 -22.41 8.88
C SER A 159 11.76 -21.09 9.37
N SER A 160 10.92 -20.22 9.94
CA SER A 160 11.35 -18.94 10.52
C SER A 160 12.21 -19.09 11.79
N LEU A 161 12.12 -20.23 12.48
CA LEU A 161 12.85 -20.51 13.73
C LEU A 161 13.86 -21.64 13.59
N THR A 162 13.53 -22.70 12.86
CA THR A 162 14.34 -23.90 12.74
C THR A 162 15.08 -24.00 11.40
N GLY A 163 14.60 -23.32 10.37
CA GLY A 163 15.06 -23.47 8.98
C GLY A 163 14.39 -24.66 8.24
N GLU A 164 13.58 -25.46 8.93
CA GLU A 164 12.84 -26.60 8.34
C GLU A 164 11.42 -26.19 7.99
N PRO A 165 10.95 -26.42 6.74
CA PRO A 165 9.73 -25.81 6.25
C PRO A 165 8.43 -26.41 6.78
N VAL A 166 8.40 -27.70 7.12
CA VAL A 166 7.18 -28.34 7.62
C VAL A 166 7.53 -29.40 8.66
N MET A 167 6.97 -29.24 9.86
CA MET A 167 7.13 -30.17 10.97
C MET A 167 5.78 -30.76 11.35
N THR A 168 5.71 -32.10 11.49
CA THR A 168 4.52 -32.77 12.02
C THR A 168 4.50 -32.63 13.53
N LYS A 169 3.39 -32.16 14.08
CA LYS A 169 3.18 -31.93 15.51
C LYS A 169 2.15 -32.92 16.03
N HIS A 170 2.44 -33.52 17.17
CA HIS A 170 1.57 -34.49 17.84
C HIS A 170 1.71 -34.37 19.36
N VAL A 171 0.71 -34.89 20.05
CA VAL A 171 0.77 -35.00 21.51
C VAL A 171 1.75 -36.12 21.86
N VAL A 172 2.64 -35.87 22.81
CA VAL A 172 3.59 -36.89 23.30
C VAL A 172 2.87 -37.85 24.23
N ASP A 173 2.76 -39.12 23.82
CA ASP A 173 2.18 -40.23 24.57
C ASP A 173 3.03 -41.52 24.42
N GLU A 174 2.51 -42.66 24.87
CA GLU A 174 3.22 -43.95 24.79
C GLU A 174 3.36 -44.43 23.33
N ASP A 175 2.42 -44.06 22.44
CA ASP A 175 2.42 -44.45 21.01
C ASP A 175 3.29 -43.51 20.18
N HIS A 176 3.44 -42.25 20.60
CA HIS A 176 4.22 -41.19 19.93
C HIS A 176 5.20 -40.57 20.95
N PRO A 177 6.37 -41.18 21.20
CA PRO A 177 7.38 -40.65 22.10
C PRO A 177 8.00 -39.36 21.56
N ALA A 178 8.49 -38.53 22.49
CA ALA A 178 9.18 -37.30 22.13
C ALA A 178 10.40 -37.57 21.24
N ASP A 179 10.51 -36.85 20.12
CA ASP A 179 11.70 -36.88 19.27
C ASP A 179 12.86 -36.16 19.99
N THR A 180 13.90 -36.91 20.31
CA THR A 180 15.08 -36.41 21.02
C THR A 180 16.08 -35.71 20.10
N GLU A 181 15.93 -35.81 18.79
CA GLU A 181 16.80 -35.17 17.79
C GLU A 181 16.19 -33.86 17.24
N ALA A 182 14.90 -33.60 17.45
CA ALA A 182 14.25 -32.38 17.00
C ALA A 182 14.71 -31.13 17.78
N THR A 183 14.83 -30.01 17.12
CA THR A 183 15.23 -28.72 17.72
C THR A 183 14.23 -28.28 18.80
N TYR A 184 12.95 -28.53 18.59
CA TYR A 184 11.86 -28.30 19.53
C TYR A 184 10.98 -29.53 19.68
N PRO A 185 10.41 -29.80 20.87
CA PRO A 185 9.54 -30.94 21.10
C PRO A 185 8.34 -31.00 20.13
N SER A 186 7.91 -32.20 19.77
CA SER A 186 6.81 -32.39 18.81
C SER A 186 5.45 -31.92 19.36
N ASP A 187 5.31 -31.83 20.67
CA ASP A 187 4.10 -31.34 21.37
C ASP A 187 4.12 -29.81 21.59
N LEU A 188 5.20 -29.15 21.23
CA LEU A 188 5.32 -27.68 21.35
C LEU A 188 5.06 -27.02 19.99
N ILE A 189 4.09 -26.11 19.97
CA ILE A 189 3.82 -25.21 18.85
C ILE A 189 4.34 -23.82 19.19
N LEU A 190 4.96 -23.15 18.22
CA LEU A 190 5.75 -21.95 18.45
C LEU A 190 5.06 -20.71 17.89
N ARG A 191 5.13 -19.60 18.61
CA ARG A 191 4.61 -18.31 18.16
C ARG A 191 5.15 -17.92 16.78
N SER A 192 4.27 -17.33 15.97
CA SER A 192 4.58 -16.82 14.60
C SER A 192 4.97 -17.92 13.61
N THR A 193 4.74 -19.18 13.92
CA THR A 193 4.73 -20.28 12.96
C THR A 193 3.32 -20.51 12.42
N MET A 194 3.21 -21.18 11.29
CA MET A 194 1.95 -21.29 10.55
C MET A 194 1.45 -22.71 10.52
N VAL A 195 0.14 -22.90 10.74
CA VAL A 195 -0.51 -24.22 10.58
C VAL A 195 -0.75 -24.50 9.10
N MET A 196 -0.01 -25.47 8.55
CA MET A 196 -0.09 -25.85 7.14
C MET A 196 -1.22 -26.84 6.88
N SER A 197 -1.47 -27.78 7.81
CA SER A 197 -2.60 -28.71 7.74
C SER A 197 -3.00 -29.18 9.13
N GLY A 198 -4.24 -29.70 9.24
CA GLY A 198 -4.76 -30.30 10.45
C GLY A 198 -5.36 -29.30 11.45
N ARG A 199 -5.55 -29.78 12.67
CA ARG A 199 -6.14 -29.03 13.78
C ARG A 199 -5.42 -29.36 15.07
N GLY A 200 -5.23 -28.36 15.94
CA GLY A 200 -4.66 -28.54 17.28
C GLY A 200 -5.42 -27.78 18.36
N VAL A 201 -5.46 -28.35 19.56
CA VAL A 201 -5.84 -27.68 20.78
C VAL A 201 -4.63 -27.65 21.68
N ALA A 202 -4.21 -26.48 22.15
CA ALA A 202 -2.99 -26.33 22.92
C ALA A 202 -3.14 -25.34 24.08
N VAL A 203 -2.38 -25.57 25.15
CA VAL A 203 -2.32 -24.68 26.32
C VAL A 203 -1.11 -23.75 26.18
N VAL A 204 -1.34 -22.45 26.27
CA VAL A 204 -0.29 -21.43 26.17
C VAL A 204 0.70 -21.54 27.30
N THR A 205 1.97 -21.68 26.99
CA THR A 205 3.07 -21.82 27.96
C THR A 205 3.94 -20.57 28.10
N ALA A 206 4.05 -19.75 27.03
CA ALA A 206 4.78 -18.50 27.06
C ALA A 206 4.13 -17.46 26.12
N VAL A 207 4.18 -16.17 26.54
CA VAL A 207 3.64 -15.03 25.81
C VAL A 207 4.70 -13.94 25.63
N GLY A 208 4.51 -13.07 24.66
CA GLY A 208 5.37 -11.91 24.42
C GLY A 208 6.85 -12.26 24.29
N ASP A 209 7.68 -11.52 25.00
CA ASP A 209 9.15 -11.67 24.98
C ASP A 209 9.65 -12.99 25.58
N ALA A 210 8.82 -13.72 26.32
CA ALA A 210 9.18 -15.03 26.88
C ALA A 210 9.10 -16.16 25.85
N THR A 211 8.45 -15.94 24.69
CA THR A 211 8.37 -16.91 23.60
C THR A 211 9.73 -17.12 22.91
N GLU A 212 9.91 -18.24 22.20
CA GLU A 212 11.15 -18.52 21.48
C GLU A 212 11.48 -17.43 20.46
N ILE A 213 10.50 -16.97 19.69
CA ILE A 213 10.71 -15.85 18.75
C ILE A 213 11.02 -14.54 19.49
N GLY A 214 10.44 -14.30 20.66
CA GLY A 214 10.75 -13.14 21.50
C GLY A 214 12.20 -13.12 21.97
N LYS A 215 12.75 -14.29 22.34
CA LYS A 215 14.17 -14.44 22.70
C LYS A 215 15.11 -14.17 21.52
N VAL A 216 14.72 -14.60 20.30
CA VAL A 216 15.47 -14.33 19.08
C VAL A 216 15.39 -12.84 18.69
N ALA A 217 14.20 -12.23 18.75
CA ALA A 217 14.00 -10.82 18.43
C ALA A 217 14.82 -9.87 19.29
N ARG A 218 15.01 -10.19 20.59
CA ARG A 218 15.90 -9.43 21.48
C ARG A 218 17.38 -9.46 21.06
N LYS A 219 17.83 -10.54 20.39
CA LYS A 219 19.22 -10.68 19.92
C LYS A 219 19.46 -10.07 18.55
N ALA A 220 18.40 -9.93 17.73
CA ALA A 220 18.47 -9.38 16.39
C ALA A 220 18.32 -7.85 16.42
N THR A 221 19.44 -7.12 16.57
CA THR A 221 19.46 -5.66 16.74
C THR A 221 19.47 -4.87 15.42
N GLU A 222 19.31 -5.50 14.25
CA GLU A 222 19.35 -4.82 12.95
C GLU A 222 17.99 -4.77 12.27
N ILE A 223 17.33 -3.60 12.37
CA ILE A 223 16.22 -3.25 11.48
C ILE A 223 16.83 -2.81 10.15
N THR A 224 16.91 -3.72 9.20
CA THR A 224 17.25 -3.38 7.81
C THR A 224 16.05 -2.69 7.16
N ALA A 225 16.08 -1.37 7.12
CA ALA A 225 15.06 -0.59 6.39
C ALA A 225 15.12 -0.97 4.91
N VAL A 226 14.14 -1.71 4.42
CA VAL A 226 14.01 -2.05 2.99
C VAL A 226 13.80 -0.77 2.19
N LYS A 227 14.77 -0.41 1.35
CA LYS A 227 14.69 0.78 0.49
C LYS A 227 13.75 0.51 -0.68
N THR A 228 12.72 1.34 -0.83
CA THR A 228 11.80 1.25 -1.97
C THR A 228 12.51 1.58 -3.29
N PRO A 229 12.03 1.05 -4.45
CA PRO A 229 12.58 1.40 -5.77
C PRO A 229 12.60 2.92 -6.02
N LEU A 230 11.56 3.63 -5.61
CA LEU A 230 11.49 5.09 -5.68
C LEU A 230 12.60 5.74 -4.84
N ASN A 231 12.79 5.30 -3.61
CA ASN A 231 13.83 5.84 -2.73
C ASN A 231 15.23 5.64 -3.33
N MET A 232 15.47 4.49 -3.99
CA MET A 232 16.73 4.25 -4.71
C MET A 232 16.91 5.20 -5.91
N GLN A 233 15.84 5.44 -6.71
CA GLN A 233 15.89 6.39 -7.83
C GLN A 233 16.13 7.83 -7.34
N LEU A 234 15.47 8.24 -6.27
CA LEU A 234 15.63 9.57 -5.68
C LEU A 234 17.02 9.76 -5.06
N THR A 235 17.56 8.73 -4.42
CA THR A 235 18.95 8.74 -3.92
C THR A 235 19.95 8.88 -5.07
N LYS A 236 19.74 8.19 -6.20
CA LYS A 236 20.56 8.35 -7.40
C LYS A 236 20.45 9.76 -7.99
N LEU A 237 19.25 10.32 -8.03
CA LEU A 237 19.00 11.68 -8.50
C LEU A 237 19.69 12.71 -7.60
N ALA A 238 19.52 12.61 -6.27
CA ALA A 238 20.16 13.49 -5.30
C ALA A 238 21.69 13.44 -5.42
N LYS A 239 22.27 12.25 -5.55
CA LYS A 239 23.73 12.08 -5.79
C LYS A 239 24.20 12.71 -7.09
N LEU A 240 23.41 12.60 -8.16
CA LEU A 240 23.73 13.23 -9.46
C LEU A 240 23.71 14.75 -9.34
N ILE A 241 22.66 15.31 -8.75
CA ILE A 241 22.49 16.76 -8.56
C ILE A 241 23.61 17.29 -7.65
N SER A 242 23.91 16.61 -6.55
CA SER A 242 24.99 16.99 -5.64
C SER A 242 26.36 16.98 -6.34
N LYS A 243 26.67 15.96 -7.16
CA LYS A 243 27.92 15.92 -7.94
C LYS A 243 28.00 17.07 -8.94
N VAL A 244 26.94 17.34 -9.69
CA VAL A 244 26.88 18.43 -10.67
C VAL A 244 26.98 19.78 -9.97
N GLY A 245 26.24 19.98 -8.88
CA GLY A 245 26.28 21.19 -8.06
C GLY A 245 27.69 21.46 -7.47
N THR A 246 28.30 20.44 -6.90
CA THR A 246 29.68 20.55 -6.37
C THR A 246 30.68 20.87 -7.47
N ALA A 247 30.58 20.22 -8.64
CA ALA A 247 31.47 20.50 -9.76
C ALA A 247 31.34 21.95 -10.28
N ILE A 248 30.10 22.46 -10.38
CA ILE A 248 29.83 23.85 -10.75
C ILE A 248 30.38 24.82 -9.71
N SER A 249 30.18 24.52 -8.41
CA SER A 249 30.63 25.36 -7.30
C SER A 249 32.17 25.46 -7.26
N VAL A 250 32.86 24.32 -7.39
CA VAL A 250 34.32 24.30 -7.44
C VAL A 250 34.85 25.04 -8.69
N ALA A 251 34.22 24.82 -9.84
CA ALA A 251 34.59 25.54 -11.07
C ALA A 251 34.39 27.05 -10.92
N ALA A 252 33.26 27.49 -10.35
CA ALA A 252 32.98 28.88 -10.09
C ALA A 252 34.01 29.49 -9.13
N PHE A 253 34.32 28.80 -8.02
CA PHE A 253 35.36 29.24 -7.07
C PHE A 253 36.72 29.44 -7.77
N VAL A 254 37.16 28.46 -8.55
CA VAL A 254 38.44 28.54 -9.25
C VAL A 254 38.44 29.66 -10.30
N ILE A 255 37.39 29.76 -11.09
CA ILE A 255 37.26 30.79 -12.17
C ILE A 255 37.29 32.19 -11.58
N PHE A 256 36.43 32.46 -10.60
CA PHE A 256 36.30 33.79 -10.02
C PHE A 256 37.52 34.20 -9.22
N LEU A 257 38.08 33.28 -8.42
CA LEU A 257 39.32 33.54 -7.68
C LEU A 257 40.49 33.79 -8.65
N SER A 258 40.62 33.00 -9.71
CA SER A 258 41.66 33.19 -10.72
C SER A 258 41.51 34.52 -11.47
N HIS A 259 40.25 34.88 -11.82
CA HIS A 259 39.97 36.17 -12.47
C HIS A 259 40.38 37.33 -11.56
N ASP A 260 39.97 37.27 -10.28
CA ASP A 260 40.36 38.32 -9.29
C ASP A 260 41.86 38.40 -9.09
N MET A 261 42.55 37.24 -8.96
CA MET A 261 44.01 37.20 -8.90
C MET A 261 44.73 37.85 -10.07
N LEU A 262 44.10 37.80 -11.27
CA LEU A 262 44.70 38.37 -12.47
C LEU A 262 44.34 39.85 -12.69
N THR A 263 43.23 40.32 -12.15
CA THR A 263 42.70 41.69 -12.46
C THR A 263 42.82 42.65 -11.25
N SER A 264 42.81 42.15 -10.02
CA SER A 264 42.83 43.01 -8.83
C SER A 264 44.26 43.38 -8.41
N PRO A 265 44.53 44.69 -8.18
CA PRO A 265 45.80 45.16 -7.68
C PRO A 265 46.13 44.62 -6.27
N LEU A 266 45.14 44.15 -5.52
CA LEU A 266 45.28 43.66 -4.16
C LEU A 266 46.35 42.55 -4.05
N TRP A 267 46.45 41.67 -5.07
CA TRP A 267 47.36 40.53 -5.09
C TRP A 267 48.83 40.96 -5.30
N HIS A 268 49.08 42.17 -5.67
CA HIS A 268 50.43 42.77 -5.79
C HIS A 268 50.84 43.59 -4.55
N THR A 269 50.01 43.58 -3.49
CA THR A 269 50.27 44.29 -2.22
C THR A 269 50.68 43.30 -1.11
N ILE A 270 51.16 43.82 0.04
CA ILE A 270 51.48 43.04 1.25
C ILE A 270 50.24 42.88 2.15
N ASN A 271 49.06 43.10 1.62
CA ASN A 271 47.81 43.03 2.43
C ASN A 271 47.29 41.57 2.45
N TYR A 272 47.92 40.68 3.22
CA TYR A 272 47.49 39.25 3.36
C TYR A 272 46.10 39.11 3.96
N VAL A 273 45.64 40.02 4.80
CA VAL A 273 44.29 39.98 5.39
C VAL A 273 43.23 40.27 4.30
N GLY A 274 43.49 41.25 3.45
CA GLY A 274 42.60 41.52 2.29
C GLY A 274 42.54 40.35 1.32
N MET A 275 43.69 39.73 0.98
CA MET A 275 43.72 38.54 0.14
C MET A 275 42.93 37.36 0.75
N ALA A 276 43.10 37.11 2.06
CA ALA A 276 42.35 36.07 2.77
C ALA A 276 40.85 36.36 2.75
N SER A 277 40.41 37.60 2.91
CA SER A 277 39.03 38.04 2.86
C SER A 277 38.40 37.75 1.48
N VAL A 278 39.10 37.98 0.40
CA VAL A 278 38.64 37.69 -0.98
C VAL A 278 38.50 36.19 -1.21
N VAL A 279 39.48 35.38 -0.79
CA VAL A 279 39.39 33.90 -0.87
C VAL A 279 38.20 33.39 -0.11
N LEU A 280 37.96 33.91 1.08
CA LEU A 280 36.82 33.54 1.92
C LEU A 280 35.48 33.98 1.29
N LYS A 281 35.41 35.14 0.66
CA LYS A 281 34.24 35.59 -0.09
C LYS A 281 33.86 34.60 -1.20
N TYR A 282 34.83 34.19 -2.05
CA TYR A 282 34.56 33.19 -3.09
C TYR A 282 34.31 31.78 -2.54
N PHE A 283 34.92 31.42 -1.42
CA PHE A 283 34.59 30.18 -0.74
C PHE A 283 33.15 30.18 -0.22
N MET A 284 32.68 31.23 0.41
CA MET A 284 31.29 31.38 0.87
C MET A 284 30.31 31.32 -0.32
N MET A 285 30.64 31.93 -1.44
CA MET A 285 29.87 31.81 -2.68
C MET A 285 29.78 30.35 -3.14
N ALA A 286 30.90 29.61 -3.16
CA ALA A 286 30.92 28.22 -3.56
C ALA A 286 30.07 27.33 -2.62
N VAL A 287 30.14 27.57 -1.32
CA VAL A 287 29.28 26.90 -0.33
C VAL A 287 27.81 27.20 -0.59
N THR A 288 27.48 28.43 -0.85
CA THR A 288 26.11 28.88 -1.20
C THR A 288 25.58 28.14 -2.43
N LEU A 289 26.39 27.99 -3.48
CA LEU A 289 26.06 27.23 -4.69
C LEU A 289 25.85 25.75 -4.40
N ILE A 290 26.65 25.13 -3.51
CA ILE A 290 26.46 23.73 -3.10
C ILE A 290 25.12 23.57 -2.39
N VAL A 291 24.82 24.43 -1.44
CA VAL A 291 23.57 24.40 -0.66
C VAL A 291 22.34 24.57 -1.57
N MET A 292 22.41 25.48 -2.54
CA MET A 292 21.35 25.66 -3.52
C MET A 292 21.14 24.45 -4.43
N ALA A 293 22.21 23.75 -4.78
CA ALA A 293 22.12 22.64 -5.71
C ALA A 293 21.45 21.41 -5.10
N VAL A 294 21.53 21.23 -3.78
CA VAL A 294 21.08 19.98 -3.14
C VAL A 294 19.63 20.07 -2.67
N PRO A 295 18.77 19.13 -3.11
CA PRO A 295 17.37 19.07 -2.71
C PRO A 295 17.21 18.45 -1.31
N GLU A 296 17.41 19.21 -0.23
CA GLU A 296 17.35 18.72 1.15
C GLU A 296 15.97 18.20 1.58
N GLY A 297 14.89 18.81 1.08
CA GLY A 297 13.51 18.41 1.38
C GLY A 297 13.07 17.08 0.75
N LEU A 298 13.83 16.52 -0.20
CA LEU A 298 13.39 15.40 -1.02
C LEU A 298 13.13 14.09 -0.24
N PRO A 299 14.04 13.57 0.61
CA PRO A 299 13.78 12.34 1.37
C PRO A 299 12.58 12.47 2.30
N MET A 300 12.44 13.62 2.95
CA MET A 300 11.35 13.93 3.85
C MET A 300 10.01 14.04 3.10
N ALA A 301 9.98 14.72 1.95
CA ALA A 301 8.80 14.83 1.11
C ALA A 301 8.25 13.47 0.69
N VAL A 302 9.14 12.53 0.33
CA VAL A 302 8.77 11.18 -0.07
C VAL A 302 8.21 10.38 1.09
N THR A 303 8.87 10.41 2.25
CA THR A 303 8.39 9.71 3.45
C THR A 303 7.01 10.24 3.87
N LEU A 304 6.82 11.54 3.85
CA LEU A 304 5.54 12.17 4.15
C LEU A 304 4.46 11.79 3.10
N ALA A 305 4.81 11.82 1.81
CA ALA A 305 3.90 11.43 0.74
C ALA A 305 3.45 9.97 0.87
N LEU A 306 4.38 9.05 1.18
CA LEU A 306 4.08 7.64 1.43
C LEU A 306 3.16 7.47 2.65
N ALA A 307 3.46 8.12 3.78
CA ALA A 307 2.65 8.04 4.99
C ALA A 307 1.22 8.59 4.78
N LEU A 308 1.07 9.72 4.08
CA LEU A 308 -0.24 10.29 3.73
C LEU A 308 -1.02 9.38 2.78
N ASN A 309 -0.33 8.80 1.80
CA ASN A 309 -0.95 7.90 0.83
C ASN A 309 -1.44 6.62 1.50
N MET A 310 -0.63 6.02 2.37
CA MET A 310 -0.99 4.82 3.14
C MET A 310 -2.25 5.05 3.99
N ARG A 311 -2.33 6.19 4.71
CA ARG A 311 -3.54 6.57 5.46
C ARG A 311 -4.79 6.68 4.57
N ARG A 312 -4.62 7.14 3.33
CA ARG A 312 -5.73 7.27 2.36
C ARG A 312 -6.10 5.93 1.75
N MET A 313 -5.12 5.07 1.48
CA MET A 313 -5.35 3.71 1.05
C MET A 313 -6.15 2.93 2.11
N LEU A 314 -5.81 3.08 3.40
CA LEU A 314 -6.59 2.49 4.49
C LEU A 314 -8.05 2.97 4.49
N LYS A 315 -8.29 4.28 4.28
CA LYS A 315 -9.67 4.82 4.13
C LYS A 315 -10.41 4.29 2.91
N SER A 316 -9.70 3.71 1.96
CA SER A 316 -10.23 3.05 0.77
C SER A 316 -10.22 1.53 0.91
N ASN A 317 -10.22 1.01 2.13
CA ASN A 317 -10.22 -0.41 2.50
C ASN A 317 -8.95 -1.18 2.08
N ASN A 318 -7.83 -0.49 1.90
CA ASN A 318 -6.54 -1.09 1.60
C ASN A 318 -5.58 -0.92 2.78
N LEU A 319 -5.38 -1.95 3.56
CA LEU A 319 -4.41 -1.98 4.66
C LEU A 319 -3.03 -2.32 4.09
N VAL A 320 -2.18 -1.32 4.02
CA VAL A 320 -0.81 -1.48 3.52
C VAL A 320 0.08 -2.03 4.63
N ARG A 321 0.67 -3.20 4.41
CA ARG A 321 1.60 -3.86 5.33
C ARG A 321 3.06 -3.52 5.03
N LYS A 322 3.40 -3.36 3.75
CA LYS A 322 4.76 -2.98 3.32
C LYS A 322 4.74 -1.68 2.50
N LEU A 323 5.56 -0.71 2.88
CA LEU A 323 5.57 0.65 2.28
C LEU A 323 5.77 0.68 0.77
N HIS A 324 6.61 -0.21 0.24
CA HIS A 324 6.91 -0.22 -1.20
C HIS A 324 5.69 -0.56 -2.05
N ALA A 325 4.72 -1.27 -1.49
CA ALA A 325 3.49 -1.63 -2.20
C ALA A 325 2.67 -0.41 -2.62
N CYS A 326 2.67 0.67 -1.82
CA CYS A 326 1.99 1.92 -2.19
C CYS A 326 2.47 2.50 -3.52
N GLU A 327 3.77 2.41 -3.76
CA GLU A 327 4.39 2.89 -4.99
C GLU A 327 4.20 1.91 -6.13
N THR A 328 4.48 0.63 -5.86
CA THR A 328 4.48 -0.44 -6.86
C THR A 328 3.09 -0.64 -7.46
N MET A 329 2.02 -0.49 -6.66
CA MET A 329 0.63 -0.52 -7.16
C MET A 329 0.38 0.48 -8.30
N GLY A 330 1.02 1.65 -8.27
CA GLY A 330 0.90 2.63 -9.34
C GLY A 330 1.56 2.22 -10.68
N ALA A 331 2.46 1.24 -10.63
CA ALA A 331 3.18 0.72 -11.79
C ALA A 331 2.62 -0.62 -12.29
N VAL A 332 1.63 -1.21 -11.62
CA VAL A 332 1.04 -2.51 -11.97
C VAL A 332 0.54 -2.50 -13.41
N THR A 333 0.95 -3.52 -14.17
CA THR A 333 0.57 -3.77 -15.56
C THR A 333 -0.34 -4.97 -15.71
N VAL A 334 -0.24 -5.94 -14.79
CA VAL A 334 -1.04 -7.17 -14.78
C VAL A 334 -1.52 -7.47 -13.36
N ILE A 335 -2.79 -7.79 -13.24
CA ILE A 335 -3.40 -8.32 -12.00
C ILE A 335 -3.79 -9.77 -12.26
N CYS A 336 -3.16 -10.71 -11.54
CA CYS A 336 -3.57 -12.10 -11.46
C CYS A 336 -4.51 -12.26 -10.28
N THR A 337 -5.77 -12.56 -10.55
CA THR A 337 -6.80 -12.64 -9.51
C THR A 337 -7.34 -14.06 -9.38
N ASP A 338 -7.50 -14.52 -8.14
CA ASP A 338 -8.33 -15.70 -7.90
C ASP A 338 -9.80 -15.34 -8.10
N LYS A 339 -10.62 -16.35 -8.35
CA LYS A 339 -12.07 -16.19 -8.51
C LYS A 339 -12.75 -15.96 -7.17
N THR A 340 -12.53 -16.90 -6.24
CA THR A 340 -13.32 -17.05 -5.02
C THR A 340 -13.01 -15.89 -4.06
N GLY A 341 -14.06 -15.29 -3.51
CA GLY A 341 -13.93 -14.20 -2.52
C GLY A 341 -13.54 -12.84 -3.10
N THR A 342 -12.73 -12.80 -4.18
CA THR A 342 -12.30 -11.55 -4.82
C THR A 342 -13.26 -11.09 -5.93
N LEU A 343 -13.54 -11.96 -6.89
CA LEU A 343 -14.48 -11.66 -8.00
C LEU A 343 -15.91 -12.01 -7.62
N THR A 344 -16.09 -13.04 -6.78
CA THR A 344 -17.36 -13.53 -6.29
C THR A 344 -17.55 -13.20 -4.82
N GLN A 345 -18.78 -13.38 -4.32
CA GLN A 345 -19.14 -13.05 -2.94
C GLN A 345 -18.65 -14.07 -1.91
N ASN A 346 -18.06 -15.20 -2.35
CA ASN A 346 -17.73 -16.37 -1.52
C ASN A 346 -18.95 -16.87 -0.73
N ARG A 347 -20.12 -16.78 -1.31
CA ARG A 347 -21.39 -17.16 -0.70
C ARG A 347 -22.26 -17.86 -1.72
N MET A 348 -22.43 -19.18 -1.58
CA MET A 348 -23.35 -19.91 -2.42
C MET A 348 -24.78 -19.42 -2.24
N GLN A 349 -25.48 -19.25 -3.35
CA GLN A 349 -26.87 -18.81 -3.39
C GLN A 349 -27.64 -19.62 -4.41
N VAL A 350 -28.91 -19.89 -4.14
CA VAL A 350 -29.83 -20.44 -5.12
C VAL A 350 -30.11 -19.38 -6.18
N ALA A 351 -29.56 -19.62 -7.39
CA ALA A 351 -29.68 -18.69 -8.50
C ALA A 351 -30.98 -18.87 -9.29
N ASP A 352 -31.42 -20.13 -9.44
CA ASP A 352 -32.63 -20.48 -10.14
C ASP A 352 -33.18 -21.82 -9.66
N ILE A 353 -34.48 -22.03 -9.76
CA ILE A 353 -35.16 -23.26 -9.37
C ILE A 353 -36.25 -23.61 -10.35
N MET A 354 -36.30 -24.86 -10.76
CA MET A 354 -37.35 -25.40 -11.58
C MET A 354 -38.15 -26.44 -10.79
N VAL A 355 -39.35 -26.10 -10.36
CA VAL A 355 -40.27 -26.99 -9.67
C VAL A 355 -41.08 -27.75 -10.69
N MET A 356 -41.26 -29.05 -10.51
CA MET A 356 -42.05 -29.89 -11.38
C MET A 356 -43.54 -29.62 -11.17
N LYS A 357 -44.33 -29.60 -12.26
CA LYS A 357 -45.79 -29.28 -12.19
C LYS A 357 -46.49 -30.25 -11.24
N GLY A 358 -47.25 -29.67 -10.32
CA GLY A 358 -48.09 -30.43 -9.37
C GLY A 358 -47.32 -31.06 -8.19
N GLN A 359 -46.10 -30.66 -7.96
CA GLN A 359 -45.20 -31.20 -6.93
C GLN A 359 -44.73 -30.14 -5.89
N ASP A 360 -45.51 -29.08 -5.69
CA ASP A 360 -45.11 -27.91 -4.88
C ASP A 360 -45.19 -28.15 -3.38
N GLY A 361 -45.80 -29.26 -2.92
CA GLY A 361 -46.24 -29.45 -1.54
C GLY A 361 -45.16 -29.91 -0.55
N LEU A 362 -44.01 -30.46 -0.97
CA LEU A 362 -43.01 -31.11 -0.05
C LEU A 362 -41.57 -30.65 -0.30
N LEU A 363 -41.39 -29.63 -1.12
CA LEU A 363 -40.05 -29.14 -1.44
C LEU A 363 -39.38 -28.46 -0.25
N ASN A 364 -40.13 -27.73 0.57
CA ASN A 364 -39.63 -27.03 1.76
C ASN A 364 -39.15 -28.04 2.82
N GLU A 365 -39.93 -29.10 3.03
CA GLU A 365 -39.56 -30.21 3.91
C GLU A 365 -38.37 -30.95 3.38
N ALA A 366 -38.31 -31.24 2.09
CA ALA A 366 -37.15 -31.88 1.46
C ALA A 366 -35.86 -31.08 1.65
N ILE A 367 -35.94 -29.75 1.57
CA ILE A 367 -34.79 -28.86 1.81
C ILE A 367 -34.46 -28.81 3.32
N ALA A 368 -35.45 -28.63 4.22
CA ALA A 368 -35.23 -28.46 5.64
C ALA A 368 -34.74 -29.73 6.34
N LEU A 369 -35.33 -30.89 6.00
CA LEU A 369 -35.10 -32.15 6.70
C LEU A 369 -33.91 -32.95 6.12
N ASN A 370 -33.72 -32.90 4.81
CA ASN A 370 -32.63 -33.60 4.13
C ASN A 370 -31.37 -32.73 4.00
N THR A 371 -30.86 -32.20 5.14
CA THR A 371 -29.64 -31.40 5.20
C THR A 371 -28.96 -31.51 6.55
N THR A 372 -27.63 -31.30 6.56
CA THR A 372 -26.79 -31.26 7.77
C THR A 372 -26.35 -29.86 8.13
N ALA A 373 -26.57 -28.87 7.25
CA ALA A 373 -26.22 -27.49 7.49
C ALA A 373 -27.18 -26.80 8.47
N ASP A 374 -26.75 -25.68 9.03
CA ASP A 374 -27.53 -24.80 9.90
C ASP A 374 -27.21 -23.33 9.58
N ILE A 375 -27.95 -22.40 10.17
CA ILE A 375 -27.72 -20.96 10.04
C ILE A 375 -27.54 -20.38 11.46
N ASP A 376 -26.45 -19.66 11.70
CA ASP A 376 -26.18 -19.00 12.97
C ASP A 376 -27.10 -17.81 13.25
N ALA A 377 -26.97 -17.19 14.44
CA ALA A 377 -27.74 -16.02 14.83
C ALA A 377 -27.44 -14.77 13.98
N SER A 378 -26.30 -14.75 13.28
CA SER A 378 -25.89 -13.67 12.38
C SER A 378 -26.35 -13.85 10.94
N GLY A 379 -27.06 -14.95 10.62
CA GLY A 379 -27.51 -15.28 9.28
C GLY A 379 -26.43 -15.95 8.41
N ARG A 380 -25.35 -16.47 8.99
CA ARG A 380 -24.33 -17.19 8.26
C ARG A 380 -24.61 -18.70 8.28
N GLY A 381 -24.36 -19.36 7.15
CA GLY A 381 -24.48 -20.81 7.06
C GLY A 381 -23.37 -21.51 7.85
N ILE A 382 -23.73 -22.56 8.58
CA ILE A 382 -22.85 -23.47 9.25
C ILE A 382 -22.91 -24.82 8.52
N GLY A 383 -21.78 -25.42 8.19
CA GLY A 383 -21.67 -26.68 7.50
C GLY A 383 -21.50 -26.54 5.98
N ASN A 384 -22.11 -27.43 5.19
CA ASN A 384 -21.91 -27.44 3.74
C ASN A 384 -22.46 -26.16 3.07
N PRO A 385 -21.67 -25.37 2.32
CA PRO A 385 -22.12 -24.12 1.71
C PRO A 385 -23.29 -24.27 0.74
N THR A 386 -23.38 -25.39 0.02
CA THR A 386 -24.48 -25.68 -0.91
C THR A 386 -25.79 -25.93 -0.15
N GLU A 387 -25.73 -26.61 0.97
CA GLU A 387 -26.89 -26.85 1.86
C GLU A 387 -27.32 -25.58 2.58
N SER A 388 -26.35 -24.78 3.06
CA SER A 388 -26.64 -23.48 3.66
C SER A 388 -27.33 -22.53 2.70
N ALA A 389 -26.94 -22.55 1.40
CA ALA A 389 -27.61 -21.76 0.36
C ALA A 389 -29.09 -22.09 0.21
N LEU A 390 -29.44 -23.38 0.29
CA LEU A 390 -30.81 -23.87 0.23
C LEU A 390 -31.62 -23.40 1.46
N LEU A 391 -31.07 -23.51 2.67
CA LEU A 391 -31.73 -23.03 3.89
C LEU A 391 -31.94 -21.51 3.87
N LEU A 392 -30.98 -20.74 3.41
CA LEU A 392 -31.10 -19.29 3.26
C LEU A 392 -32.16 -18.91 2.22
N TRP A 393 -32.22 -19.66 1.11
CA TRP A 393 -33.25 -19.48 0.11
C TRP A 393 -34.64 -19.75 0.70
N LEU A 394 -34.78 -20.85 1.46
CA LEU A 394 -36.02 -21.23 2.15
C LEU A 394 -36.53 -20.13 3.09
N GLN A 395 -35.65 -19.56 3.91
CA GLN A 395 -35.94 -18.40 4.74
C GLN A 395 -36.38 -17.18 3.94
N GLY A 396 -35.72 -16.93 2.81
CA GLY A 396 -36.04 -15.85 1.88
C GLY A 396 -37.44 -16.01 1.28
N GLN A 397 -37.96 -17.24 1.18
CA GLN A 397 -39.36 -17.54 0.77
C GLN A 397 -40.36 -17.43 1.91
N GLY A 398 -39.91 -17.08 3.12
CA GLY A 398 -40.76 -16.91 4.31
C GLY A 398 -41.05 -18.21 5.08
N ALA A 399 -40.35 -19.31 4.74
CA ALA A 399 -40.46 -20.58 5.48
C ALA A 399 -39.36 -20.71 6.55
N ASP A 400 -39.78 -21.01 7.77
CA ASP A 400 -38.82 -21.27 8.87
C ASP A 400 -38.41 -22.76 8.90
N TYR A 401 -37.20 -23.02 8.41
CA TYR A 401 -36.64 -24.39 8.41
C TYR A 401 -36.50 -25.00 9.79
N ARG A 402 -36.38 -24.20 10.88
CA ARG A 402 -36.26 -24.68 12.26
C ARG A 402 -37.59 -25.22 12.75
N SER A 403 -38.68 -24.53 12.48
CA SER A 403 -40.03 -25.03 12.74
C SER A 403 -40.28 -26.32 11.94
N LEU A 404 -39.95 -26.35 10.64
CA LEU A 404 -40.09 -27.57 9.84
C LEU A 404 -39.26 -28.76 10.40
N ARG A 405 -38.11 -28.51 11.00
CA ARG A 405 -37.32 -29.56 11.67
C ARG A 405 -37.87 -29.97 13.04
N SER A 406 -38.45 -29.02 13.78
CA SER A 406 -39.04 -29.31 15.09
C SER A 406 -40.35 -30.10 15.00
N ASP A 407 -41.13 -29.77 13.94
CA ASP A 407 -42.47 -30.33 13.75
C ASP A 407 -42.43 -31.72 13.11
N ASN A 408 -41.30 -32.08 12.43
CA ASN A 408 -41.16 -33.28 11.65
C ASN A 408 -39.97 -34.14 12.14
N ALA A 409 -40.23 -35.31 12.66
CA ALA A 409 -39.22 -36.23 13.20
C ALA A 409 -38.48 -36.95 12.07
N VAL A 410 -37.16 -36.87 12.09
CA VAL A 410 -36.29 -37.66 11.19
C VAL A 410 -36.10 -39.06 11.78
N ALA A 411 -36.54 -40.06 11.01
CA ALA A 411 -36.46 -41.49 11.46
C ALA A 411 -35.11 -42.13 11.09
N ASP A 412 -34.62 -41.88 9.86
CA ASP A 412 -33.35 -42.46 9.38
C ASP A 412 -32.68 -41.52 8.35
N ARG A 413 -31.36 -41.61 8.23
CA ARG A 413 -30.59 -40.75 7.35
C ARG A 413 -29.39 -41.48 6.74
N LEU A 414 -29.28 -41.45 5.41
CA LEU A 414 -28.11 -41.85 4.64
C LEU A 414 -27.32 -40.57 4.27
N PRO A 415 -26.16 -40.34 4.89
CA PRO A 415 -25.34 -39.12 4.59
C PRO A 415 -24.84 -39.10 3.15
N PHE A 416 -24.51 -37.90 2.63
CA PHE A 416 -23.90 -37.76 1.31
C PHE A 416 -22.55 -38.49 1.26
N SER A 417 -22.26 -39.13 0.13
CA SER A 417 -20.93 -39.58 -0.19
C SER A 417 -20.59 -39.28 -1.66
N THR A 418 -19.31 -39.06 -1.93
CA THR A 418 -18.78 -38.75 -3.29
C THR A 418 -19.00 -39.87 -4.27
N GLU A 419 -19.07 -41.12 -3.78
CA GLU A 419 -19.33 -42.32 -4.59
C GLU A 419 -20.79 -42.40 -5.00
N ARG A 420 -21.71 -42.22 -4.05
CA ARG A 420 -23.14 -42.28 -4.30
C ARG A 420 -23.71 -41.03 -4.96
N LYS A 421 -23.12 -39.85 -4.69
CA LYS A 421 -23.53 -38.51 -5.17
C LYS A 421 -24.95 -38.12 -4.76
N TYR A 422 -25.50 -38.73 -3.72
CA TYR A 422 -26.80 -38.32 -3.14
C TYR A 422 -26.83 -38.53 -1.63
N MET A 423 -27.79 -37.90 -0.99
CA MET A 423 -28.16 -38.03 0.40
C MET A 423 -29.66 -38.38 0.48
N ALA A 424 -30.06 -39.22 1.42
CA ALA A 424 -31.45 -39.61 1.61
C ALA A 424 -31.83 -39.50 3.10
N THR A 425 -33.08 -39.09 3.39
CA THR A 425 -33.59 -38.95 4.73
C THR A 425 -35.04 -39.43 4.77
N VAL A 426 -35.38 -40.30 5.73
CA VAL A 426 -36.75 -40.66 6.04
C VAL A 426 -37.26 -39.80 7.19
N ALA A 427 -38.38 -39.12 6.99
CA ALA A 427 -38.95 -38.26 8.02
C ALA A 427 -40.49 -38.31 7.94
N ALA A 428 -41.14 -38.15 9.11
CA ALA A 428 -42.58 -38.07 9.20
C ALA A 428 -43.02 -36.61 8.96
N VAL A 429 -43.89 -36.40 7.95
CA VAL A 429 -44.52 -35.12 7.65
C VAL A 429 -46.06 -35.35 7.67
N ASP A 430 -46.78 -34.60 8.49
CA ASP A 430 -48.23 -34.76 8.69
C ASP A 430 -48.63 -36.23 8.98
N ASP A 431 -47.90 -36.87 9.90
CA ASP A 431 -48.07 -38.30 10.30
C ASP A 431 -47.85 -39.32 9.14
N VAL A 432 -47.27 -38.92 8.06
CA VAL A 432 -46.92 -39.77 6.91
C VAL A 432 -45.42 -39.85 6.74
N GLU A 433 -44.85 -41.05 6.65
CA GLU A 433 -43.44 -41.23 6.41
C GLU A 433 -43.08 -40.98 4.95
N TRP A 434 -42.08 -40.09 4.75
CA TRP A 434 -41.57 -39.73 3.44
C TRP A 434 -40.10 -39.99 3.34
N LEU A 435 -39.65 -40.53 2.25
CA LEU A 435 -38.25 -40.60 1.84
C LEU A 435 -37.97 -39.36 0.97
N PHE A 436 -37.04 -38.53 1.43
CA PHE A 436 -36.51 -37.38 0.70
C PHE A 436 -35.11 -37.69 0.20
N VAL A 437 -34.87 -37.50 -1.09
CA VAL A 437 -33.58 -37.73 -1.73
C VAL A 437 -33.11 -36.45 -2.39
N LYS A 438 -31.84 -36.10 -2.14
CA LYS A 438 -31.17 -34.94 -2.71
C LYS A 438 -29.82 -35.33 -3.26
N GLY A 439 -29.47 -34.92 -4.50
CA GLY A 439 -28.19 -35.31 -5.09
C GLY A 439 -27.95 -34.76 -6.48
N ALA A 440 -26.92 -35.29 -7.12
CA ALA A 440 -26.61 -34.97 -8.51
C ALA A 440 -27.82 -35.32 -9.43
N PRO A 441 -28.25 -34.40 -10.29
CA PRO A 441 -29.46 -34.55 -11.08
C PRO A 441 -29.44 -35.80 -11.92
N GLU A 442 -28.30 -36.18 -12.53
CA GLU A 442 -28.15 -37.38 -13.34
C GLU A 442 -28.37 -38.66 -12.54
N VAL A 443 -28.08 -38.67 -11.24
CA VAL A 443 -28.27 -39.82 -10.36
C VAL A 443 -29.71 -39.87 -9.84
N VAL A 444 -30.20 -38.74 -9.30
CA VAL A 444 -31.54 -38.69 -8.72
C VAL A 444 -32.63 -38.90 -9.77
N MET A 445 -32.48 -38.31 -10.97
CA MET A 445 -33.42 -38.56 -12.08
C MET A 445 -33.47 -40.04 -12.51
N GLY A 446 -32.36 -40.77 -12.36
CA GLY A 446 -32.31 -42.22 -12.62
C GLY A 446 -33.14 -43.05 -11.66
N PHE A 447 -33.48 -42.53 -10.48
CA PHE A 447 -34.37 -43.16 -9.49
C PHE A 447 -35.84 -42.77 -9.63
N CYS A 448 -36.14 -41.77 -10.51
CA CYS A 448 -37.48 -41.18 -10.61
C CYS A 448 -38.28 -41.79 -11.75
N ASP A 449 -39.57 -41.93 -11.49
CA ASP A 449 -40.58 -42.23 -12.55
C ASP A 449 -40.96 -40.90 -13.23
N ILE A 450 -40.19 -40.52 -14.25
CA ILE A 450 -40.36 -39.26 -15.00
C ILE A 450 -40.67 -39.55 -16.45
N SER A 451 -41.60 -38.78 -17.08
CA SER A 451 -41.85 -38.91 -18.52
C SER A 451 -40.65 -38.44 -19.34
N GLU A 452 -40.41 -39.04 -20.51
CA GLU A 452 -39.30 -38.66 -21.38
C GLU A 452 -39.37 -37.16 -21.80
N ALA A 453 -40.56 -36.62 -21.99
CA ALA A 453 -40.79 -35.19 -22.32
C ALA A 453 -40.36 -34.28 -21.18
N ASP A 454 -40.70 -34.62 -19.94
CA ASP A 454 -40.29 -33.85 -18.74
C ASP A 454 -38.81 -34.02 -18.50
N ALA A 455 -38.25 -35.24 -18.64
CA ALA A 455 -36.81 -35.49 -18.51
C ALA A 455 -36.00 -34.66 -19.50
N GLU A 456 -36.41 -34.57 -20.76
CA GLU A 456 -35.72 -33.70 -21.75
C GLU A 456 -35.80 -32.23 -21.43
N THR A 457 -36.95 -31.77 -20.90
CA THR A 457 -37.13 -30.38 -20.42
C THR A 457 -36.15 -30.08 -19.27
N VAL A 458 -36.06 -30.98 -18.28
CA VAL A 458 -35.12 -30.86 -17.16
C VAL A 458 -33.67 -30.90 -17.66
N ARG A 459 -33.32 -31.84 -18.54
CA ARG A 459 -31.95 -31.90 -19.10
C ARG A 459 -31.57 -30.63 -19.85
N LYS A 460 -32.51 -30.01 -20.60
CA LYS A 460 -32.27 -28.73 -21.28
C LYS A 460 -31.99 -27.63 -20.29
N GLN A 461 -32.78 -27.53 -19.20
CA GLN A 461 -32.58 -26.53 -18.15
C GLN A 461 -31.23 -26.74 -17.41
N LEU A 462 -30.92 -27.99 -17.08
CA LEU A 462 -29.64 -28.34 -16.43
C LEU A 462 -28.44 -27.97 -17.31
N ARG A 463 -28.50 -28.22 -18.63
CA ARG A 463 -27.45 -27.77 -19.56
C ARG A 463 -27.28 -26.26 -19.54
N GLN A 464 -28.38 -25.49 -19.59
CA GLN A 464 -28.32 -24.02 -19.52
C GLN A 464 -27.68 -23.52 -18.21
N TRP A 465 -27.92 -24.18 -17.09
CA TRP A 465 -27.30 -23.83 -15.81
C TRP A 465 -25.83 -24.25 -15.73
N GLN A 466 -25.50 -25.43 -16.26
CA GLN A 466 -24.13 -25.91 -16.36
C GLN A 466 -23.28 -25.01 -17.28
N ASP A 467 -23.84 -24.52 -18.39
CA ASP A 467 -23.21 -23.53 -19.27
C ASP A 467 -22.93 -22.20 -18.54
N LYS A 468 -23.77 -21.86 -17.57
CA LYS A 468 -23.57 -20.71 -16.66
C LYS A 468 -22.74 -21.07 -15.42
N ALA A 469 -22.08 -22.24 -15.41
CA ALA A 469 -21.25 -22.72 -14.33
C ALA A 469 -21.93 -22.84 -12.96
N MET A 470 -23.24 -23.06 -12.93
CA MET A 470 -24.00 -23.32 -11.72
C MET A 470 -23.79 -24.77 -11.26
N ARG A 471 -23.73 -24.99 -9.97
CA ARG A 471 -23.89 -26.33 -9.37
C ARG A 471 -25.36 -26.70 -9.41
N THR A 472 -25.66 -27.91 -9.85
CA THR A 472 -27.02 -28.36 -9.96
C THR A 472 -27.32 -29.47 -8.95
N LEU A 473 -28.48 -29.39 -8.32
CA LEU A 473 -29.05 -30.43 -7.44
C LEU A 473 -30.46 -30.78 -7.88
N ALA A 474 -30.83 -32.04 -7.69
CA ALA A 474 -32.20 -32.50 -7.83
C ALA A 474 -32.77 -32.97 -6.48
N PHE A 475 -34.07 -32.72 -6.30
CA PHE A 475 -34.84 -33.15 -5.15
C PHE A 475 -35.95 -34.08 -5.62
N ALA A 476 -36.06 -35.25 -4.95
CA ALA A 476 -37.10 -36.22 -5.21
C ALA A 476 -37.63 -36.78 -3.89
N CYS A 477 -38.85 -37.21 -3.87
CA CYS A 477 -39.47 -37.90 -2.72
C CYS A 477 -40.43 -39.00 -3.11
N ARG A 478 -40.72 -39.82 -2.12
CA ARG A 478 -41.85 -40.79 -2.18
C ARG A 478 -42.33 -41.12 -0.78
N ARG A 479 -43.52 -41.67 -0.64
CA ARG A 479 -43.97 -42.28 0.62
C ARG A 479 -43.23 -43.58 0.89
N ALA A 480 -42.48 -43.64 1.95
CA ALA A 480 -41.70 -44.84 2.34
C ALA A 480 -41.18 -44.69 3.74
N ASP A 481 -41.09 -45.81 4.44
CA ASP A 481 -40.54 -46.02 5.78
C ASP A 481 -39.10 -46.55 5.72
N THR A 482 -38.51 -46.64 4.53
CA THR A 482 -37.18 -47.23 4.29
C THR A 482 -36.36 -46.34 3.34
N LEU A 483 -35.03 -46.48 3.40
CA LEU A 483 -34.07 -45.75 2.58
C LEU A 483 -33.92 -46.31 1.14
N SER A 484 -34.90 -47.13 0.62
CA SER A 484 -34.86 -47.63 -0.75
C SER A 484 -35.14 -46.53 -1.77
N VAL A 485 -34.17 -46.22 -2.64
CA VAL A 485 -34.20 -45.07 -3.57
C VAL A 485 -34.75 -45.45 -4.97
N GLU A 486 -35.83 -46.14 -5.02
CA GLU A 486 -36.50 -46.57 -6.27
C GLU A 486 -37.88 -45.92 -6.42
N HIS A 487 -38.36 -45.70 -7.65
CA HIS A 487 -39.68 -45.15 -7.96
C HIS A 487 -39.99 -43.80 -7.27
N LEU A 488 -39.02 -42.88 -7.31
CA LEU A 488 -39.17 -41.56 -6.72
C LEU A 488 -39.95 -40.60 -7.66
N THR A 489 -40.56 -39.57 -7.08
CA THR A 489 -41.17 -38.50 -7.81
C THR A 489 -40.24 -37.28 -7.75
N LEU A 490 -39.80 -36.80 -8.90
CA LEU A 490 -38.94 -35.58 -8.98
C LEU A 490 -39.73 -34.36 -8.57
N GLN A 491 -39.27 -33.63 -7.57
CA GLN A 491 -39.90 -32.42 -7.04
C GLN A 491 -39.37 -31.15 -7.73
N ALA A 492 -38.06 -31.00 -7.74
CA ALA A 492 -37.41 -29.83 -8.30
C ALA A 492 -35.96 -30.12 -8.71
N VAL A 493 -35.46 -29.28 -9.60
CA VAL A 493 -34.02 -29.11 -9.81
C VAL A 493 -33.61 -27.69 -9.48
N VAL A 494 -32.45 -27.50 -8.91
CA VAL A 494 -31.96 -26.22 -8.39
C VAL A 494 -30.59 -25.93 -8.95
N GLY A 495 -30.42 -24.70 -9.44
CA GLY A 495 -29.12 -24.13 -9.84
C GLY A 495 -28.56 -23.25 -8.73
N ILE A 496 -27.37 -23.55 -8.26
CA ILE A 496 -26.68 -22.85 -7.16
C ILE A 496 -25.36 -22.30 -7.67
N SER A 497 -25.08 -21.03 -7.42
CA SER A 497 -23.85 -20.36 -7.82
C SER A 497 -23.34 -19.42 -6.74
N ASP A 498 -22.06 -19.11 -6.81
CA ASP A 498 -21.45 -18.03 -6.06
C ASP A 498 -21.48 -16.78 -6.96
N PRO A 499 -22.35 -15.79 -6.70
CA PRO A 499 -22.57 -14.67 -7.59
C PRO A 499 -21.35 -13.74 -7.64
N ILE A 500 -21.14 -13.14 -8.81
CA ILE A 500 -20.15 -12.08 -8.99
C ILE A 500 -20.58 -10.85 -8.16
N ARG A 501 -19.62 -10.17 -7.58
CA ARG A 501 -19.85 -8.89 -6.91
C ARG A 501 -20.26 -7.83 -7.95
N GLU A 502 -21.26 -7.03 -7.66
CA GLU A 502 -21.85 -6.05 -8.61
C GLU A 502 -20.86 -5.00 -9.11
N ASP A 503 -19.84 -4.69 -8.32
CA ASP A 503 -18.83 -3.68 -8.62
C ASP A 503 -17.67 -4.18 -9.52
N VAL A 504 -17.50 -5.50 -9.64
CA VAL A 504 -16.35 -6.11 -10.36
C VAL A 504 -16.34 -5.82 -11.86
N PRO A 505 -17.45 -5.92 -12.63
CA PRO A 505 -17.41 -5.63 -14.06
C PRO A 505 -16.92 -4.21 -14.36
N ASN A 506 -17.40 -3.22 -13.60
CA ASN A 506 -16.96 -1.83 -13.73
C ASN A 506 -15.47 -1.67 -13.33
N ALA A 507 -15.03 -2.34 -12.28
CA ALA A 507 -13.64 -2.29 -11.84
C ALA A 507 -12.68 -2.92 -12.85
N VAL A 508 -13.07 -4.02 -13.51
CA VAL A 508 -12.30 -4.64 -14.61
C VAL A 508 -12.25 -3.73 -15.84
N ALA A 509 -13.35 -3.05 -16.16
CA ALA A 509 -13.37 -2.05 -17.23
C ALA A 509 -12.43 -0.87 -16.94
N ASP A 510 -12.39 -0.39 -15.69
CA ASP A 510 -11.45 0.64 -15.23
C ASP A 510 -9.98 0.16 -15.35
N CYS A 511 -9.68 -1.10 -15.00
CA CYS A 511 -8.35 -1.69 -15.20
C CYS A 511 -7.96 -1.69 -16.68
N ARG A 512 -8.87 -2.09 -17.56
CA ARG A 512 -8.62 -2.13 -19.01
C ARG A 512 -8.36 -0.74 -19.58
N SER A 513 -9.17 0.26 -19.18
CA SER A 513 -8.94 1.66 -19.59
C SER A 513 -7.62 2.21 -19.07
N ALA A 514 -7.19 1.73 -17.90
CA ALA A 514 -5.89 2.06 -17.30
C ALA A 514 -4.70 1.30 -17.93
N GLY A 515 -4.94 0.46 -18.95
CA GLY A 515 -3.90 -0.34 -19.60
C GLY A 515 -3.40 -1.49 -18.72
N ILE A 516 -4.20 -2.00 -17.79
CA ILE A 516 -3.87 -3.11 -16.89
C ILE A 516 -4.57 -4.36 -17.37
N GLY A 517 -3.80 -5.43 -17.61
CA GLY A 517 -4.32 -6.74 -17.93
C GLY A 517 -4.86 -7.45 -16.68
N VAL A 518 -6.05 -8.02 -16.78
CA VAL A 518 -6.61 -8.87 -15.72
C VAL A 518 -6.58 -10.32 -16.18
N LYS A 519 -5.93 -11.18 -15.39
CA LYS A 519 -5.83 -12.62 -15.63
C LYS A 519 -6.49 -13.36 -14.47
N ILE A 520 -7.38 -14.31 -14.81
CA ILE A 520 -8.06 -15.14 -13.82
C ILE A 520 -7.27 -16.43 -13.63
N VAL A 521 -6.94 -16.77 -12.39
CA VAL A 521 -6.17 -17.96 -12.05
C VAL A 521 -6.87 -18.69 -10.90
N THR A 522 -7.54 -19.78 -11.21
CA THR A 522 -8.43 -20.46 -10.26
C THR A 522 -8.26 -21.98 -10.28
N GLY A 523 -8.57 -22.62 -9.15
CA GLY A 523 -8.68 -24.09 -9.05
C GLY A 523 -9.94 -24.67 -9.74
N ASP A 524 -10.89 -23.82 -10.14
CA ASP A 524 -12.15 -24.25 -10.76
C ASP A 524 -11.98 -24.83 -12.16
N THR A 525 -13.09 -25.38 -12.69
CA THR A 525 -13.14 -25.92 -14.05
C THR A 525 -13.03 -24.82 -15.12
N SER A 526 -12.61 -25.21 -16.33
CA SER A 526 -12.47 -24.26 -17.45
C SER A 526 -13.78 -23.57 -17.79
N ALA A 527 -14.90 -24.29 -17.80
CA ALA A 527 -16.21 -23.74 -18.08
C ALA A 527 -16.61 -22.65 -17.09
N THR A 528 -16.44 -22.91 -15.78
CA THR A 528 -16.72 -21.94 -14.71
C THR A 528 -15.83 -20.71 -14.85
N ALA A 529 -14.54 -20.90 -15.08
CA ALA A 529 -13.58 -19.81 -15.15
C ALA A 529 -13.82 -18.89 -16.37
N ILE A 530 -14.16 -19.48 -17.53
CA ILE A 530 -14.49 -18.73 -18.76
C ILE A 530 -15.78 -17.94 -18.59
N GLU A 531 -16.82 -18.57 -17.99
CA GLU A 531 -18.12 -17.92 -17.79
C GLU A 531 -17.97 -16.68 -16.86
N ILE A 532 -17.21 -16.83 -15.78
CA ILE A 532 -16.89 -15.69 -14.90
C ILE A 532 -16.09 -14.61 -15.65
N ALA A 533 -15.10 -15.02 -16.44
CA ALA A 533 -14.36 -14.09 -17.29
C ALA A 533 -15.24 -13.32 -18.27
N ARG A 534 -16.30 -13.98 -18.81
CA ARG A 534 -17.29 -13.36 -19.69
C ARG A 534 -18.16 -12.36 -18.93
N GLN A 535 -18.69 -12.73 -17.78
CA GLN A 535 -19.55 -11.88 -16.97
C GLN A 535 -18.84 -10.61 -16.47
N ILE A 536 -17.53 -10.68 -16.16
CA ILE A 536 -16.73 -9.50 -15.76
C ILE A 536 -16.18 -8.71 -16.96
N GLY A 537 -16.43 -9.14 -18.20
CA GLY A 537 -15.97 -8.49 -19.42
C GLY A 537 -14.49 -8.70 -19.76
N ALA A 538 -13.81 -9.67 -19.11
CA ALA A 538 -12.44 -10.07 -19.45
C ALA A 538 -12.37 -11.04 -20.65
N TRP A 539 -13.47 -11.71 -20.96
CA TRP A 539 -13.65 -12.63 -22.07
C TRP A 539 -14.82 -12.22 -22.96
N ASP A 540 -14.65 -12.29 -24.27
CA ASP A 540 -15.69 -12.00 -25.28
C ASP A 540 -15.68 -13.07 -26.38
N ASP A 541 -16.63 -12.99 -27.32
CA ASP A 541 -16.78 -13.94 -28.42
C ASP A 541 -15.59 -13.90 -29.44
N HIS A 542 -14.77 -12.84 -29.40
CA HIS A 542 -13.57 -12.71 -30.23
C HIS A 542 -12.31 -13.21 -29.51
N THR A 543 -12.42 -13.57 -28.24
CA THR A 543 -11.28 -14.10 -27.46
C THR A 543 -10.96 -15.52 -27.94
N PRO A 544 -9.74 -15.78 -28.42
CA PRO A 544 -9.39 -17.10 -28.95
C PRO A 544 -9.39 -18.15 -27.81
N ALA A 545 -9.78 -19.37 -28.12
CA ALA A 545 -9.81 -20.47 -27.15
C ALA A 545 -8.43 -20.71 -26.49
N GLU A 546 -7.36 -20.39 -27.21
CA GLU A 546 -5.98 -20.45 -26.73
C GLU A 546 -5.66 -19.47 -25.59
N ALA A 547 -6.55 -18.50 -25.30
CA ALA A 547 -6.39 -17.62 -24.15
C ALA A 547 -6.73 -18.29 -22.80
N GLN A 548 -7.16 -19.54 -22.82
CA GLN A 548 -7.41 -20.38 -21.65
C GLN A 548 -6.47 -21.58 -21.65
N ILE A 549 -5.95 -21.93 -20.46
CA ILE A 549 -5.15 -23.14 -20.22
C ILE A 549 -5.51 -23.75 -18.88
N THR A 550 -5.31 -25.07 -18.75
CA THR A 550 -5.40 -25.75 -17.46
C THR A 550 -4.04 -25.81 -16.78
N GLY A 551 -3.99 -25.86 -15.44
CA GLY A 551 -2.73 -26.01 -14.69
C GLY A 551 -1.86 -27.17 -15.18
N PRO A 552 -2.38 -28.40 -15.30
CA PRO A 552 -1.61 -29.53 -15.83
C PRO A 552 -1.08 -29.30 -17.26
N ALA A 553 -1.86 -28.68 -18.14
CA ALA A 553 -1.39 -28.34 -19.48
C ALA A 553 -0.29 -27.26 -19.45
N PHE A 554 -0.39 -26.29 -18.54
CA PHE A 554 0.62 -25.25 -18.34
C PHE A 554 1.93 -25.83 -17.75
N GLU A 555 1.83 -26.79 -16.86
CA GLU A 555 3.00 -27.49 -16.32
C GLU A 555 3.75 -28.29 -17.39
N ALA A 556 3.01 -28.91 -18.33
CA ALA A 556 3.59 -29.68 -19.41
C ALA A 556 4.36 -28.86 -20.46
N LEU A 557 4.14 -27.52 -20.50
CA LEU A 557 4.88 -26.62 -21.39
C LEU A 557 6.34 -26.47 -20.93
N SER A 558 7.26 -26.48 -21.89
CA SER A 558 8.64 -26.03 -21.62
C SER A 558 8.66 -24.56 -21.17
N ASP A 559 9.74 -24.12 -20.54
CA ASP A 559 9.85 -22.72 -20.05
C ASP A 559 9.77 -21.71 -21.20
N ASP A 560 10.32 -22.02 -22.37
CA ASP A 560 10.26 -21.14 -23.54
C ASP A 560 8.84 -21.08 -24.15
N GLU A 561 8.10 -22.18 -24.18
CA GLU A 561 6.71 -22.21 -24.64
C GLU A 561 5.81 -21.47 -23.65
N ALA A 562 5.95 -21.76 -22.36
CA ALA A 562 5.21 -21.09 -21.29
C ALA A 562 5.48 -19.58 -21.29
N TYR A 563 6.75 -19.16 -21.47
CA TYR A 563 7.12 -17.74 -21.58
C TYR A 563 6.37 -17.02 -22.72
N ARG A 564 6.25 -17.62 -23.90
CA ARG A 564 5.51 -17.03 -25.03
C ARG A 564 3.99 -17.07 -24.80
N TYR A 565 3.51 -18.06 -24.06
CA TYR A 565 2.09 -18.30 -23.85
C TYR A 565 1.48 -17.32 -22.86
N VAL A 566 2.19 -16.99 -21.76
CA VAL A 566 1.65 -16.18 -20.66
C VAL A 566 1.20 -14.79 -21.09
N GLU A 567 1.74 -14.23 -22.16
CA GLU A 567 1.33 -12.93 -22.68
C GLU A 567 -0.15 -12.95 -23.16
N LYS A 568 -0.53 -13.98 -23.91
CA LYS A 568 -1.87 -14.15 -24.52
C LYS A 568 -2.90 -14.70 -23.55
N MET A 569 -2.47 -15.40 -22.50
CA MET A 569 -3.34 -16.07 -21.54
C MET A 569 -4.22 -15.05 -20.80
N LYS A 570 -5.52 -15.34 -20.70
CA LYS A 570 -6.49 -14.59 -19.88
C LYS A 570 -6.99 -15.41 -18.69
N VAL A 571 -7.14 -16.73 -18.86
CA VAL A 571 -7.71 -17.64 -17.87
C VAL A 571 -6.83 -18.86 -17.68
N MET A 572 -6.46 -19.17 -16.44
CA MET A 572 -5.88 -20.43 -16.01
C MET A 572 -6.84 -21.12 -15.06
N SER A 573 -7.33 -22.30 -15.45
CA SER A 573 -8.24 -23.14 -14.68
C SER A 573 -7.51 -24.32 -14.06
N ARG A 574 -8.04 -24.94 -12.98
CA ARG A 574 -7.41 -26.04 -12.25
C ARG A 574 -5.94 -25.75 -11.89
N ALA A 575 -5.65 -24.49 -11.56
CA ALA A 575 -4.33 -24.02 -11.21
C ALA A 575 -3.93 -24.53 -9.81
N ARG A 576 -2.73 -25.05 -9.71
CA ARG A 576 -2.08 -25.43 -8.44
C ARG A 576 -1.23 -24.25 -7.92
N PRO A 577 -0.82 -24.23 -6.67
CA PRO A 577 0.06 -23.19 -6.11
C PRO A 577 1.34 -22.97 -6.92
N THR A 578 1.97 -24.05 -7.37
CA THR A 578 3.18 -24.02 -8.21
C THR A 578 2.95 -23.38 -9.58
N ASP A 579 1.77 -23.62 -10.19
CA ASP A 579 1.39 -23.03 -11.47
C ASP A 579 1.20 -21.53 -11.34
N LYS A 580 0.54 -21.07 -10.24
CA LYS A 580 0.37 -19.66 -9.90
C LYS A 580 1.72 -18.95 -9.75
N GLN A 581 2.65 -19.53 -9.00
CA GLN A 581 4.00 -18.99 -8.81
C GLN A 581 4.80 -18.95 -10.14
N ARG A 582 4.77 -20.02 -10.93
CA ARG A 582 5.45 -20.07 -12.24
C ARG A 582 4.93 -18.99 -13.19
N LEU A 583 3.61 -18.78 -13.23
CA LEU A 583 2.98 -17.72 -14.02
C LEU A 583 3.52 -16.35 -13.62
N VAL A 584 3.55 -16.04 -12.32
CA VAL A 584 4.07 -14.77 -11.80
C VAL A 584 5.51 -14.55 -12.23
N ASN A 585 6.37 -15.56 -12.06
CA ASN A 585 7.79 -15.48 -12.44
C ASN A 585 7.97 -15.24 -13.95
N LEU A 586 7.16 -15.87 -14.80
CA LEU A 586 7.24 -15.70 -16.26
C LEU A 586 6.75 -14.32 -16.69
N LEU A 587 5.67 -13.80 -16.11
CA LEU A 587 5.19 -12.43 -16.36
C LEU A 587 6.23 -11.38 -15.93
N GLN A 588 6.90 -11.58 -14.80
CA GLN A 588 7.99 -10.71 -14.35
C GLN A 588 9.18 -10.74 -15.31
N LYS A 589 9.52 -11.91 -15.86
CA LYS A 589 10.56 -12.04 -16.90
C LYS A 589 10.20 -11.29 -18.19
N HIS A 590 8.90 -11.14 -18.52
CA HIS A 590 8.41 -10.28 -19.60
C HIS A 590 8.53 -8.76 -19.29
N GLY A 591 8.92 -8.42 -18.06
CA GLY A 591 9.01 -7.03 -17.61
C GLY A 591 7.67 -6.46 -17.12
N GLU A 592 6.67 -7.33 -16.91
CA GLU A 592 5.38 -6.94 -16.33
C GLU A 592 5.51 -6.69 -14.83
N VAL A 593 4.77 -5.70 -14.35
CA VAL A 593 4.61 -5.45 -12.91
C VAL A 593 3.35 -6.18 -12.44
N VAL A 594 3.56 -7.27 -11.74
CA VAL A 594 2.49 -8.22 -11.41
C VAL A 594 1.96 -7.97 -10.00
N ALA A 595 0.64 -7.79 -9.87
CA ALA A 595 -0.10 -7.91 -8.63
C ALA A 595 -0.83 -9.25 -8.60
N VAL A 596 -0.90 -9.89 -7.44
CA VAL A 596 -1.59 -11.19 -7.25
C VAL A 596 -2.57 -11.06 -6.10
N THR A 597 -3.80 -11.56 -6.27
CA THR A 597 -4.75 -11.72 -5.16
C THR A 597 -4.81 -13.17 -4.70
N GLY A 598 -5.03 -13.37 -3.42
CA GLY A 598 -5.24 -14.70 -2.83
C GLY A 598 -5.76 -14.60 -1.40
N ASP A 599 -6.42 -15.67 -0.92
CA ASP A 599 -7.03 -15.76 0.39
C ASP A 599 -6.56 -16.97 1.20
N GLY A 600 -5.96 -17.94 0.52
CA GLY A 600 -5.58 -19.23 1.13
C GLY A 600 -4.07 -19.43 1.29
N THR A 601 -3.72 -20.45 2.04
CA THR A 601 -2.34 -20.94 2.18
C THR A 601 -1.72 -21.31 0.84
N ASN A 602 -2.55 -21.78 -0.09
CA ASN A 602 -2.14 -22.16 -1.44
C ASN A 602 -1.66 -20.98 -2.31
N ASP A 603 -2.04 -19.76 -1.95
CA ASP A 603 -1.69 -18.54 -2.66
C ASP A 603 -0.41 -17.88 -2.14
N ALA A 604 0.00 -18.23 -0.93
CA ALA A 604 1.13 -17.60 -0.26
C ALA A 604 2.44 -17.56 -1.09
N PRO A 605 2.84 -18.65 -1.81
CA PRO A 605 4.01 -18.59 -2.67
C PRO A 605 3.88 -17.56 -3.81
N ALA A 606 2.71 -17.45 -4.43
CA ALA A 606 2.46 -16.50 -5.50
C ALA A 606 2.38 -15.06 -4.96
N LEU A 607 1.74 -14.85 -3.80
CA LEU A 607 1.64 -13.55 -3.11
C LEU A 607 3.03 -13.01 -2.77
N ASN A 608 3.90 -13.84 -2.20
CA ASN A 608 5.25 -13.44 -1.78
C ASN A 608 6.19 -13.17 -2.98
N HIS A 609 6.00 -13.86 -4.11
CA HIS A 609 6.83 -13.65 -5.31
C HIS A 609 6.32 -12.53 -6.21
N ALA A 610 5.08 -12.08 -6.05
CA ALA A 610 4.53 -10.97 -6.81
C ALA A 610 5.28 -9.65 -6.51
N HIS A 611 5.18 -8.68 -7.42
CA HIS A 611 5.64 -7.32 -7.10
C HIS A 611 4.75 -6.67 -6.04
N VAL A 612 3.45 -7.04 -6.00
CA VAL A 612 2.52 -6.68 -4.94
C VAL A 612 1.60 -7.88 -4.67
N GLY A 613 1.72 -8.46 -3.49
CA GLY A 613 0.78 -9.46 -2.98
C GLY A 613 -0.42 -8.77 -2.32
N LEU A 614 -1.62 -9.19 -2.68
CA LEU A 614 -2.89 -8.64 -2.21
C LEU A 614 -3.69 -9.76 -1.51
N SER A 615 -3.77 -9.74 -0.19
CA SER A 615 -4.61 -10.69 0.55
C SER A 615 -6.02 -10.13 0.77
N LEU A 616 -6.99 -11.02 0.93
CA LEU A 616 -8.32 -10.65 1.36
C LEU A 616 -8.36 -10.41 2.88
N GLY A 617 -9.25 -9.56 3.36
CA GLY A 617 -9.51 -9.34 4.78
C GLY A 617 -10.03 -10.61 5.47
N SER A 618 -10.87 -11.38 4.76
CA SER A 618 -11.35 -12.71 5.18
C SER A 618 -10.34 -13.85 4.98
N GLY A 619 -9.19 -13.58 4.33
CA GLY A 619 -8.18 -14.59 4.03
C GLY A 619 -7.43 -15.09 5.28
N THR A 620 -6.72 -16.22 5.11
CA THR A 620 -5.92 -16.84 6.16
C THR A 620 -4.75 -15.95 6.59
N SER A 621 -4.25 -16.14 7.81
CA SER A 621 -3.08 -15.44 8.33
C SER A 621 -1.84 -15.67 7.45
N VAL A 622 -1.70 -16.88 6.88
CA VAL A 622 -0.62 -17.20 5.92
C VAL A 622 -0.67 -16.28 4.70
N ALA A 623 -1.84 -16.15 4.07
CA ALA A 623 -2.01 -15.28 2.91
C ALA A 623 -1.75 -13.80 3.26
N LYS A 624 -2.26 -13.33 4.42
CA LYS A 624 -2.04 -11.98 4.90
C LYS A 624 -0.57 -11.68 5.16
N ASN A 625 0.16 -12.61 5.80
CA ASN A 625 1.59 -12.43 6.08
C ASN A 625 2.47 -12.51 4.84
N ALA A 626 2.08 -13.30 3.84
CA ALA A 626 2.74 -13.34 2.54
C ALA A 626 2.46 -12.10 1.68
N SER A 627 1.43 -11.30 2.00
CA SER A 627 0.98 -10.17 1.20
C SER A 627 1.66 -8.85 1.59
N ASP A 628 1.51 -7.87 0.71
CA ASP A 628 1.99 -6.50 0.91
C ASP A 628 0.85 -5.54 1.27
N ILE A 629 -0.37 -5.86 0.83
CA ILE A 629 -1.60 -5.11 1.12
C ILE A 629 -2.71 -6.10 1.44
N THR A 630 -3.52 -5.81 2.47
CA THR A 630 -4.75 -6.55 2.78
C THR A 630 -5.97 -5.73 2.37
N LEU A 631 -6.87 -6.33 1.60
CA LEU A 631 -8.14 -5.75 1.16
C LEU A 631 -9.20 -5.98 2.25
N ILE A 632 -9.50 -4.97 3.04
CA ILE A 632 -10.38 -5.11 4.22
C ILE A 632 -11.82 -5.52 3.83
N ASP A 633 -12.29 -5.09 2.66
CA ASP A 633 -13.64 -5.34 2.15
C ASP A 633 -13.71 -6.48 1.13
N ASP A 634 -12.63 -7.20 0.92
CA ASP A 634 -12.49 -8.27 -0.08
C ASP A 634 -12.88 -7.85 -1.52
N SER A 635 -12.94 -6.54 -1.80
CA SER A 635 -13.46 -6.02 -3.07
C SER A 635 -12.35 -5.80 -4.09
N PHE A 636 -12.55 -6.31 -5.31
CA PHE A 636 -11.68 -6.02 -6.46
C PHE A 636 -11.62 -4.51 -6.77
N ARG A 637 -12.69 -3.77 -6.50
CA ARG A 637 -12.72 -2.31 -6.66
C ARG A 637 -11.70 -1.60 -5.77
N SER A 638 -11.40 -2.14 -4.60
CA SER A 638 -10.39 -1.58 -3.71
C SER A 638 -8.98 -1.72 -4.30
N ILE A 639 -8.71 -2.75 -5.12
CA ILE A 639 -7.48 -2.89 -5.90
C ILE A 639 -7.35 -1.72 -6.90
N VAL A 640 -8.42 -1.42 -7.64
CA VAL A 640 -8.43 -0.29 -8.60
C VAL A 640 -8.16 1.03 -7.90
N LYS A 641 -8.73 1.24 -6.71
CA LYS A 641 -8.44 2.42 -5.88
C LYS A 641 -6.97 2.44 -5.44
N ALA A 642 -6.39 1.29 -5.06
CA ALA A 642 -4.98 1.21 -4.70
C ALA A 642 -4.06 1.59 -5.88
N VAL A 643 -4.37 1.13 -7.09
CA VAL A 643 -3.66 1.56 -8.32
C VAL A 643 -3.77 3.08 -8.52
N MET A 644 -4.97 3.62 -8.41
CA MET A 644 -5.22 5.06 -8.56
C MET A 644 -4.41 5.88 -7.53
N TRP A 645 -4.36 5.46 -6.28
CA TRP A 645 -3.57 6.10 -5.23
C TRP A 645 -2.06 5.97 -5.48
N GLY A 646 -1.58 4.81 -5.93
CA GLY A 646 -0.17 4.60 -6.29
C GLY A 646 0.28 5.49 -7.45
N ARG A 647 -0.54 5.62 -8.50
CA ARG A 647 -0.29 6.52 -9.64
C ARG A 647 -0.30 7.99 -9.21
N SER A 648 -1.24 8.37 -8.35
CA SER A 648 -1.31 9.73 -7.80
C SER A 648 -0.10 10.06 -6.94
N LEU A 649 0.36 9.14 -6.11
CA LEU A 649 1.58 9.29 -5.31
C LEU A 649 2.78 9.64 -6.18
N TYR A 650 3.00 8.88 -7.25
CA TYR A 650 4.11 9.10 -8.17
C TYR A 650 4.02 10.48 -8.85
N LYS A 651 2.83 10.88 -9.32
CA LYS A 651 2.61 12.21 -9.89
C LYS A 651 2.84 13.34 -8.89
N ASN A 652 2.42 13.16 -7.65
CA ASN A 652 2.62 14.16 -6.60
C ASN A 652 4.11 14.36 -6.31
N ILE A 653 4.89 13.28 -6.31
CA ILE A 653 6.35 13.36 -6.18
C ILE A 653 6.97 14.06 -7.40
N GLN A 654 6.52 13.77 -8.63
CA GLN A 654 6.97 14.48 -9.83
C GLN A 654 6.64 15.98 -9.78
N ARG A 655 5.46 16.37 -9.28
CA ARG A 655 5.06 17.78 -9.08
C ARG A 655 5.98 18.50 -8.11
N PHE A 656 6.31 17.84 -6.99
CA PHE A 656 7.24 18.36 -6.02
C PHE A 656 8.66 18.51 -6.62
N LEU A 657 9.17 17.47 -7.26
CA LEU A 657 10.48 17.52 -7.92
C LEU A 657 10.55 18.62 -9.00
N PHE A 658 9.50 18.78 -9.77
CA PHE A 658 9.42 19.85 -10.77
C PHE A 658 9.53 21.21 -10.09
N PHE A 659 8.76 21.46 -9.03
CA PHE A 659 8.78 22.71 -8.29
C PHE A 659 10.18 22.99 -7.73
N GLN A 660 10.74 22.06 -6.97
CA GLN A 660 12.03 22.21 -6.29
C GLN A 660 13.19 22.41 -7.27
N LEU A 661 13.22 21.62 -8.35
CA LEU A 661 14.30 21.75 -9.34
C LEU A 661 14.21 23.05 -10.15
N VAL A 662 13.02 23.59 -10.38
CA VAL A 662 12.88 24.94 -10.96
C VAL A 662 13.46 25.99 -10.01
N VAL A 663 13.13 25.94 -8.71
CA VAL A 663 13.71 26.85 -7.70
C VAL A 663 15.22 26.77 -7.71
N ASN A 664 15.79 25.57 -7.65
CA ASN A 664 17.25 25.37 -7.60
C ASN A 664 17.94 25.85 -8.89
N VAL A 665 17.36 25.58 -10.06
CA VAL A 665 17.92 26.06 -11.34
C VAL A 665 17.93 27.58 -11.42
N VAL A 666 16.84 28.24 -11.05
CA VAL A 666 16.76 29.71 -11.06
C VAL A 666 17.77 30.31 -10.08
N ALA A 667 17.82 29.82 -8.85
CA ALA A 667 18.72 30.31 -7.82
C ALA A 667 20.21 30.11 -8.22
N LEU A 668 20.55 28.92 -8.73
CA LEU A 668 21.90 28.62 -9.23
C LEU A 668 22.32 29.56 -10.36
N LEU A 669 21.44 29.76 -11.36
CA LEU A 669 21.71 30.65 -12.48
C LEU A 669 21.82 32.10 -12.07
N LEU A 670 21.02 32.56 -11.07
CA LEU A 670 21.09 33.92 -10.54
C LEU A 670 22.42 34.18 -9.83
N VAL A 671 22.89 33.25 -8.98
CA VAL A 671 24.17 33.41 -8.31
C VAL A 671 25.32 33.39 -9.31
N LEU A 672 25.32 32.45 -10.29
CA LEU A 672 26.33 32.43 -11.33
C LEU A 672 26.28 33.70 -12.21
N GLY A 673 25.07 34.10 -12.65
CA GLY A 673 24.88 35.29 -13.49
C GLY A 673 25.29 36.57 -12.78
N GLY A 674 24.89 36.71 -11.52
CA GLY A 674 25.31 37.85 -10.67
C GLY A 674 26.82 37.94 -10.51
N SER A 675 27.45 36.79 -10.20
CA SER A 675 28.91 36.76 -10.06
C SER A 675 29.65 37.09 -11.38
N VAL A 676 29.10 36.71 -12.56
CA VAL A 676 29.66 37.12 -13.87
C VAL A 676 29.58 38.61 -14.11
N ILE A 677 28.52 39.26 -13.64
CA ILE A 677 28.33 40.73 -13.75
C ILE A 677 29.18 41.49 -12.72
N GLY A 678 29.74 40.78 -11.73
CA GLY A 678 30.56 41.41 -10.66
C GLY A 678 29.77 41.88 -9.46
N THR A 679 28.48 41.45 -9.36
CA THR A 679 27.65 41.77 -8.20
C THR A 679 28.05 40.96 -6.96
N GLU A 680 27.82 41.50 -5.78
CA GLU A 680 27.81 40.71 -4.57
C GLU A 680 26.70 39.67 -4.65
N LEU A 681 26.74 38.60 -3.78
CA LEU A 681 25.75 37.56 -3.78
C LEU A 681 24.32 38.13 -3.76
N PRO A 682 23.50 37.94 -4.81
CA PRO A 682 22.17 38.58 -4.92
C PRO A 682 21.19 38.00 -3.89
N LEU A 683 21.54 36.84 -3.28
CA LEU A 683 20.80 36.21 -2.18
C LEU A 683 21.77 35.79 -1.10
N THR A 684 21.45 36.03 0.16
CA THR A 684 22.26 35.62 1.32
C THR A 684 22.04 34.15 1.65
N VAL A 685 22.98 33.53 2.38
CA VAL A 685 22.87 32.12 2.83
C VAL A 685 21.59 31.91 3.65
N THR A 686 21.22 32.86 4.52
CA THR A 686 20.00 32.81 5.36
C THR A 686 18.71 32.85 4.53
N GLN A 687 18.67 33.71 3.49
CA GLN A 687 17.56 33.80 2.54
C GLN A 687 17.39 32.50 1.75
N ILE A 688 18.49 31.88 1.32
CA ILE A 688 18.52 30.60 0.60
C ILE A 688 18.03 29.46 1.50
N LEU A 689 18.48 29.43 2.74
CA LEU A 689 17.99 28.43 3.71
C LEU A 689 16.49 28.58 3.97
N TRP A 690 15.96 29.79 4.01
CA TRP A 690 14.51 30.00 4.05
C TRP A 690 13.80 29.37 2.83
N ILE A 691 14.30 29.62 1.64
CA ILE A 691 13.71 29.13 0.40
C ILE A 691 13.80 27.60 0.33
N ASN A 692 15.01 27.04 0.38
CA ASN A 692 15.23 25.61 0.08
C ASN A 692 14.76 24.70 1.21
N LEU A 693 14.80 25.17 2.44
CA LEU A 693 14.59 24.29 3.58
C LEU A 693 13.20 24.44 4.17
N ILE A 694 12.73 25.67 4.36
CA ILE A 694 11.43 25.91 4.99
C ILE A 694 10.33 25.92 3.91
N MET A 695 10.47 26.76 2.90
CA MET A 695 9.46 26.88 1.85
C MET A 695 9.30 25.57 1.06
N ASP A 696 10.39 24.91 0.66
CA ASP A 696 10.36 23.65 -0.08
C ASP A 696 9.76 22.51 0.74
N THR A 697 10.04 22.45 2.06
CA THR A 697 9.42 21.48 2.94
C THR A 697 7.90 21.61 2.98
N PHE A 698 7.40 22.83 3.10
CA PHE A 698 5.96 23.08 3.12
C PHE A 698 5.33 22.89 1.74
N ALA A 699 6.03 23.26 0.67
CA ALA A 699 5.59 22.97 -0.70
C ALA A 699 5.50 21.46 -0.96
N ALA A 700 6.46 20.69 -0.45
CA ALA A 700 6.43 19.23 -0.50
C ALA A 700 5.19 18.65 0.19
N MET A 701 4.87 19.13 1.40
CA MET A 701 3.67 18.74 2.14
C MET A 701 2.38 19.08 1.35
N ALA A 702 2.32 20.27 0.77
CA ALA A 702 1.18 20.70 -0.03
C ALA A 702 0.96 19.81 -1.26
N LEU A 703 2.02 19.57 -2.04
CA LEU A 703 1.95 18.79 -3.26
C LEU A 703 1.77 17.30 -3.00
N ALA A 704 2.39 16.75 -1.95
CA ALA A 704 2.18 15.37 -1.50
C ALA A 704 0.73 15.12 -1.04
N SER A 705 0.04 16.13 -0.54
CA SER A 705 -1.33 16.04 -0.04
C SER A 705 -2.41 16.12 -1.13
N LEU A 706 -2.06 16.27 -2.41
CA LEU A 706 -3.05 16.36 -3.49
C LEU A 706 -3.84 15.06 -3.63
N PRO A 707 -5.19 15.14 -3.77
CA PRO A 707 -6.01 13.96 -4.02
C PRO A 707 -5.78 13.41 -5.42
N PRO A 708 -6.08 12.11 -5.67
CA PRO A 708 -6.05 11.56 -7.01
C PRO A 708 -7.14 12.21 -7.88
N THR A 709 -6.85 12.35 -9.16
CA THR A 709 -7.83 12.66 -10.19
C THR A 709 -8.08 11.39 -11.01
N HIS A 710 -9.29 11.22 -11.53
CA HIS A 710 -9.66 10.04 -12.35
C HIS A 710 -8.76 9.92 -13.59
N ASP A 711 -8.20 11.03 -14.06
CA ASP A 711 -7.33 11.10 -15.24
C ASP A 711 -6.12 10.18 -15.14
N VAL A 712 -5.66 9.86 -13.91
CA VAL A 712 -4.51 8.94 -13.72
C VAL A 712 -4.82 7.52 -14.18
N MET A 713 -6.12 7.15 -14.24
CA MET A 713 -6.56 5.84 -14.73
C MET A 713 -6.71 5.77 -16.25
N LEU A 714 -6.62 6.90 -16.95
CA LEU A 714 -6.62 6.95 -18.41
C LEU A 714 -5.20 6.85 -19.01
N GLU A 715 -4.18 6.88 -18.17
CA GLU A 715 -2.79 6.79 -18.58
C GLU A 715 -2.31 5.34 -18.54
N LYS A 716 -1.43 4.98 -19.49
CA LYS A 716 -0.78 3.66 -19.50
C LYS A 716 0.16 3.52 -18.29
N PRO A 717 0.35 2.28 -17.76
CA PRO A 717 1.29 2.02 -16.68
C PRO A 717 2.71 2.45 -17.08
N ARG A 718 3.46 2.97 -16.11
CA ARG A 718 4.89 3.28 -16.29
C ARG A 718 5.73 2.01 -16.22
N ARG A 719 6.87 2.00 -16.90
CA ARG A 719 7.87 0.95 -16.69
C ARG A 719 8.62 1.18 -15.38
N GLN A 720 9.00 0.12 -14.68
CA GLN A 720 9.80 0.24 -13.45
C GLN A 720 11.16 0.93 -13.67
N THR A 721 11.71 0.77 -14.87
CA THR A 721 13.00 1.36 -15.27
C THR A 721 12.92 2.83 -15.65
N ASP A 722 11.70 3.38 -15.82
CA ASP A 722 11.51 4.78 -16.20
C ASP A 722 12.02 5.70 -15.09
N PHE A 723 12.91 6.63 -15.48
CA PHE A 723 13.44 7.61 -14.55
C PHE A 723 12.35 8.61 -14.14
N ILE A 724 12.32 8.97 -12.85
CA ILE A 724 11.25 9.83 -12.30
C ILE A 724 11.14 11.19 -13.00
N ILE A 725 12.27 11.74 -13.44
CA ILE A 725 12.32 12.95 -14.27
C ILE A 725 12.32 12.53 -15.74
N THR A 726 11.13 12.51 -16.32
CA THR A 726 10.97 12.22 -17.75
C THR A 726 11.49 13.37 -18.61
N ARG A 727 11.82 13.10 -19.88
CA ARG A 727 12.28 14.13 -20.83
C ARG A 727 11.35 15.36 -20.92
N PRO A 728 10.01 15.22 -20.96
CA PRO A 728 9.08 16.36 -20.91
C PRO A 728 9.19 17.17 -19.63
N ILE A 729 9.35 16.51 -18.47
CA ILE A 729 9.51 17.18 -17.16
C ILE A 729 10.84 17.95 -17.13
N ALA A 730 11.94 17.33 -17.56
CA ALA A 730 13.25 17.98 -17.64
C ALA A 730 13.23 19.23 -18.55
N LYS A 731 12.60 19.13 -19.73
CA LYS A 731 12.38 20.30 -20.62
C LYS A 731 11.53 21.37 -19.94
N GLY A 732 10.48 20.96 -19.20
CA GLY A 732 9.63 21.87 -18.43
C GLY A 732 10.41 22.61 -17.34
N ILE A 733 11.25 21.90 -16.57
CA ILE A 733 12.11 22.48 -15.53
C ILE A 733 13.03 23.54 -16.14
N LEU A 734 13.70 23.21 -17.25
CA LEU A 734 14.62 24.12 -17.90
C LEU A 734 13.90 25.34 -18.51
N SER A 735 12.78 25.14 -19.21
CA SER A 735 12.02 26.23 -19.84
C SER A 735 11.40 27.17 -18.81
N VAL A 736 10.80 26.64 -17.73
CA VAL A 736 10.24 27.47 -16.65
C VAL A 736 11.37 28.13 -15.87
N GLY A 737 12.45 27.41 -15.59
CA GLY A 737 13.64 27.95 -14.94
C GLY A 737 14.20 29.14 -15.69
N LEU A 738 14.40 29.05 -17.01
CA LEU A 738 14.86 30.17 -17.85
C LEU A 738 13.84 31.32 -17.90
N LEU A 739 12.54 31.01 -17.97
CA LEU A 739 11.47 32.00 -17.97
C LEU A 739 11.48 32.85 -16.68
N LEU A 740 11.79 32.25 -15.54
CA LEU A 740 11.88 32.93 -14.26
C LEU A 740 13.24 33.62 -14.06
N PHE A 741 14.31 33.02 -14.56
CA PHE A 741 15.68 33.55 -14.47
C PHE A 741 15.84 34.87 -15.23
N LEU A 742 15.35 34.93 -16.48
CA LEU A 742 15.57 36.10 -17.34
C LEU A 742 15.00 37.41 -16.74
N PRO A 743 13.75 37.50 -16.28
CA PRO A 743 13.24 38.69 -15.62
C PRO A 743 14.00 39.06 -14.35
N MET A 744 14.37 38.08 -13.56
CA MET A 744 15.16 38.30 -12.34
C MET A 744 16.55 38.82 -12.64
N MET A 745 17.17 38.34 -13.71
CA MET A 745 18.48 38.80 -14.17
C MET A 745 18.43 40.25 -14.67
N VAL A 746 17.35 40.60 -15.41
CA VAL A 746 17.10 41.98 -15.83
C VAL A 746 16.87 42.89 -14.60
N PHE A 747 16.13 42.38 -13.62
CA PHE A 747 15.88 43.15 -12.38
C PHE A 747 17.18 43.34 -11.58
N LEU A 748 18.02 42.28 -11.45
CA LEU A 748 19.35 42.37 -10.85
C LEU A 748 20.21 43.48 -11.53
N PHE A 749 20.25 43.42 -12.88
CA PHE A 749 21.01 44.39 -13.66
C PHE A 749 20.49 45.83 -13.54
N TYR A 750 19.17 46.00 -13.37
CA TYR A 750 18.57 47.33 -13.13
C TYR A 750 18.94 47.91 -11.75
N CYS A 751 18.91 47.11 -10.69
CA CYS A 751 19.33 47.51 -9.36
C CYS A 751 20.81 47.92 -9.33
N GLU A 752 21.69 47.11 -9.93
CA GLU A 752 23.12 47.44 -10.03
C GLU A 752 23.40 48.73 -10.83
N ARG A 753 22.71 48.94 -11.94
CA ARG A 753 22.86 50.19 -12.73
C ARG A 753 22.27 51.42 -12.01
N GLY A 754 21.20 51.25 -11.27
CA GLY A 754 20.59 52.25 -10.41
C GLY A 754 21.58 52.74 -9.36
N ALA A 755 22.27 51.82 -8.71
CA ALA A 755 23.35 52.13 -7.76
C ALA A 755 24.53 52.91 -8.43
N MET A 756 24.91 52.50 -9.65
CA MET A 756 25.96 53.21 -10.43
C MET A 756 25.56 54.63 -10.86
N LEU A 757 24.29 54.89 -11.22
CA LEU A 757 23.78 56.19 -11.69
C LEU A 757 23.42 57.15 -10.55
N GLY A 758 23.12 56.65 -9.33
CA GLY A 758 22.78 57.44 -8.16
C GLY A 758 23.98 57.91 -7.35
N ALA A 759 25.15 57.36 -7.55
CA ALA A 759 26.37 57.73 -6.84
C ALA A 759 27.11 58.90 -7.52
N SER A 760 26.61 60.13 -7.31
CA SER A 760 27.45 61.29 -7.55
C SER A 760 28.48 61.42 -6.46
N GLY A 761 29.64 60.70 -6.58
CA GLY A 761 30.80 61.18 -5.85
C GLY A 761 31.64 60.18 -5.06
N SER A 762 31.63 58.88 -5.27
CA SER A 762 32.78 58.04 -4.88
C SER A 762 32.60 56.60 -5.40
N MET A 763 33.60 56.11 -6.10
CA MET A 763 33.65 54.76 -6.71
C MET A 763 33.84 53.61 -5.68
N ALA A 764 33.50 53.85 -4.40
CA ALA A 764 33.89 52.95 -3.30
C ALA A 764 32.76 52.07 -2.75
N ASP A 765 31.48 52.30 -3.07
CA ASP A 765 30.33 51.49 -2.57
C ASP A 765 29.36 51.15 -3.69
N ALA A 766 29.80 50.37 -4.65
CA ALA A 766 28.94 49.82 -5.73
C ALA A 766 28.39 48.44 -5.30
N GLY A 767 27.30 48.41 -4.53
CA GLY A 767 26.56 47.24 -4.16
C GLY A 767 25.07 47.56 -4.05
N MET A 768 24.17 46.55 -4.24
CA MET A 768 22.74 46.73 -4.00
C MET A 768 22.48 47.22 -2.57
N ASP A 769 21.64 48.26 -2.43
CA ASP A 769 21.14 48.65 -1.12
C ASP A 769 20.29 47.56 -0.46
N VAL A 770 20.24 47.52 0.87
CA VAL A 770 19.46 46.52 1.65
C VAL A 770 17.98 46.54 1.24
N HIS A 771 17.44 47.68 0.85
CA HIS A 771 16.08 47.79 0.34
C HIS A 771 15.91 47.08 -1.01
N GLU A 772 16.83 47.28 -1.94
CA GLU A 772 16.85 46.62 -3.25
C GLU A 772 17.05 45.12 -3.10
N MET A 773 17.92 44.65 -2.20
CA MET A 773 18.07 43.25 -1.85
C MET A 773 16.76 42.65 -1.30
N THR A 774 16.02 43.41 -0.50
CA THR A 774 14.73 42.98 0.06
C THR A 774 13.68 42.83 -1.05
N LEU A 775 13.63 43.78 -1.98
CA LEU A 775 12.75 43.75 -3.15
C LEU A 775 13.11 42.52 -4.04
N PHE A 776 14.39 42.31 -4.30
CA PHE A 776 14.87 41.19 -5.10
C PHE A 776 14.51 39.82 -4.48
N PHE A 777 14.82 39.65 -3.20
CA PHE A 777 14.50 38.43 -2.43
C PHE A 777 12.99 38.16 -2.41
N THR A 778 12.18 39.20 -2.12
CA THR A 778 10.71 39.07 -2.04
C THR A 778 10.12 38.74 -3.41
N THR A 779 10.63 39.36 -4.48
CA THR A 779 10.23 39.07 -5.86
C THR A 779 10.54 37.62 -6.22
N PHE A 780 11.72 37.12 -5.85
CA PHE A 780 12.10 35.73 -6.08
C PHE A 780 11.14 34.75 -5.39
N VAL A 781 10.84 34.98 -4.10
CA VAL A 781 9.90 34.12 -3.34
C VAL A 781 8.50 34.17 -3.94
N MET A 782 8.01 35.35 -4.35
CA MET A 782 6.68 35.49 -4.96
C MET A 782 6.57 34.82 -6.32
N LEU A 783 7.63 34.82 -7.15
CA LEU A 783 7.68 34.07 -8.40
C LEU A 783 7.53 32.54 -8.12
N GLN A 784 8.22 32.03 -7.10
CA GLN A 784 8.10 30.63 -6.72
C GLN A 784 6.74 30.33 -6.08
N TRP A 785 6.15 31.24 -5.34
CA TRP A 785 4.81 31.11 -4.79
C TRP A 785 3.76 30.92 -5.91
N TRP A 786 3.83 31.71 -6.99
CA TRP A 786 2.99 31.51 -8.18
C TRP A 786 3.31 30.23 -8.92
N ASN A 787 4.58 29.84 -8.96
CA ASN A 787 5.03 28.60 -9.60
C ASN A 787 4.49 27.35 -8.89
N LEU A 788 4.19 27.43 -7.58
CA LEU A 788 3.57 26.32 -6.83
C LEU A 788 2.19 25.96 -7.40
N PHE A 789 1.41 26.94 -7.87
CA PHE A 789 0.14 26.68 -8.58
C PHE A 789 0.38 25.95 -9.91
N ASN A 790 1.43 26.32 -10.66
CA ASN A 790 1.80 25.65 -11.90
C ASN A 790 2.26 24.22 -11.65
N ALA A 791 3.03 24.00 -10.60
CA ALA A 791 3.48 22.67 -10.19
C ALA A 791 2.31 21.77 -9.77
N LYS A 792 1.31 22.30 -9.04
CA LYS A 792 0.06 21.58 -8.74
C LYS A 792 -0.64 21.07 -10.01
N ALA A 793 -0.69 21.90 -11.05
CA ALA A 793 -1.36 21.58 -12.31
C ALA A 793 -0.47 20.85 -13.33
N LEU A 794 0.75 20.46 -12.94
CA LEU A 794 1.66 19.72 -13.81
C LEU A 794 1.03 18.43 -14.32
N SER A 795 1.08 18.20 -15.63
CA SER A 795 0.52 17.02 -16.30
C SER A 795 -0.99 16.82 -16.10
N SER A 796 -1.71 17.84 -15.65
CA SER A 796 -3.17 17.83 -15.61
C SER A 796 -3.72 18.69 -16.76
N GLY A 797 -4.81 18.26 -17.41
CA GLY A 797 -5.52 19.06 -18.39
C GLY A 797 -6.36 20.18 -17.78
N HIS A 798 -6.32 20.35 -16.46
CA HIS A 798 -7.17 21.28 -15.71
C HIS A 798 -6.43 22.55 -15.29
N SER A 799 -7.19 23.62 -15.03
CA SER A 799 -6.67 24.85 -14.46
C SER A 799 -6.01 24.63 -13.09
N ALA A 800 -5.02 25.45 -12.74
CA ALA A 800 -4.40 25.46 -11.43
C ALA A 800 -5.41 25.78 -10.30
N PHE A 801 -6.51 26.44 -10.61
CA PHE A 801 -7.58 26.77 -9.66
C PHE A 801 -8.56 25.61 -9.44
N HIS A 802 -8.53 24.59 -10.30
CA HIS A 802 -9.43 23.43 -10.16
C HIS A 802 -9.24 22.76 -8.78
N HIS A 803 -10.34 22.58 -8.05
CA HIS A 803 -10.33 22.03 -6.68
C HIS A 803 -9.37 22.72 -5.68
N LEU A 804 -9.08 24.02 -5.87
CA LEU A 804 -8.16 24.75 -4.98
C LEU A 804 -8.68 24.76 -3.53
N PHE A 805 -9.94 25.15 -3.35
CA PHE A 805 -10.57 25.26 -2.02
C PHE A 805 -10.85 23.92 -1.34
N ALA A 806 -10.88 22.84 -2.10
CA ALA A 806 -11.02 21.49 -1.54
C ALA A 806 -9.73 21.00 -0.85
N ASN A 807 -8.57 21.57 -1.20
CA ASN A 807 -7.30 21.19 -0.60
C ASN A 807 -6.86 22.18 0.49
N ARG A 808 -7.36 21.95 1.72
CA ARG A 808 -7.05 22.79 2.88
C ARG A 808 -5.56 22.87 3.20
N THR A 809 -4.82 21.77 3.00
CA THR A 809 -3.36 21.72 3.25
C THR A 809 -2.62 22.66 2.30
N LEU A 810 -2.97 22.66 1.02
CA LEU A 810 -2.36 23.59 0.05
C LEU A 810 -2.65 25.05 0.39
N LEU A 811 -3.90 25.38 0.74
CA LEU A 811 -4.28 26.73 1.13
C LEU A 811 -3.52 27.18 2.40
N PHE A 812 -3.41 26.30 3.40
CA PHE A 812 -2.64 26.57 4.59
C PHE A 812 -1.17 26.87 4.27
N VAL A 813 -0.55 26.06 3.42
CA VAL A 813 0.86 26.25 3.02
C VAL A 813 1.04 27.55 2.24
N LEU A 814 0.15 27.86 1.30
CA LEU A 814 0.20 29.11 0.54
C LEU A 814 0.13 30.33 1.47
N ALA A 815 -0.79 30.30 2.43
CA ALA A 815 -0.93 31.36 3.44
C ALA A 815 0.31 31.45 4.34
N MET A 816 0.82 30.31 4.78
CA MET A 816 1.97 30.25 5.68
C MET A 816 3.26 30.77 5.02
N VAL A 817 3.51 30.45 3.73
CA VAL A 817 4.67 30.98 3.00
C VAL A 817 4.56 32.51 2.88
N LEU A 818 3.37 33.05 2.59
CA LEU A 818 3.17 34.50 2.53
C LEU A 818 3.39 35.18 3.88
N VAL A 819 2.80 34.63 4.95
CA VAL A 819 2.96 35.18 6.31
C VAL A 819 4.42 35.04 6.76
N GLY A 820 5.07 33.91 6.48
CA GLY A 820 6.49 33.75 6.81
C GLY A 820 7.38 34.74 6.07
N GLN A 821 7.13 34.95 4.78
CA GLN A 821 7.86 35.95 3.98
C GLN A 821 7.64 37.39 4.54
N TRP A 822 6.39 37.70 4.89
CA TRP A 822 6.09 38.99 5.48
C TRP A 822 6.80 39.19 6.83
N ILE A 823 6.83 38.16 7.68
CA ILE A 823 7.55 38.23 8.98
C ILE A 823 9.05 38.46 8.75
N ILE A 824 9.66 37.70 7.82
CA ILE A 824 11.10 37.83 7.53
C ILE A 824 11.44 39.23 6.99
N VAL A 825 10.64 39.75 6.06
CA VAL A 825 10.85 41.07 5.49
C VAL A 825 10.68 42.15 6.53
N THR A 826 9.69 42.03 7.44
CA THR A 826 9.38 43.07 8.43
C THR A 826 10.29 43.03 9.63
N PHE A 827 10.68 41.85 10.12
CA PHE A 827 11.40 41.65 11.39
C PHE A 827 12.79 41.02 11.24
N GLY A 828 13.16 40.53 10.03
CA GLY A 828 14.40 39.82 9.80
C GLY A 828 15.66 40.66 9.93
N GLY A 829 15.57 41.98 9.66
CA GLY A 829 16.65 42.95 9.88
C GLY A 829 18.01 42.50 9.33
N GLN A 830 19.04 42.65 10.11
CA GLN A 830 20.41 42.31 9.74
C GLN A 830 20.63 40.82 9.51
N MET A 831 19.84 39.95 10.19
CA MET A 831 19.98 38.49 10.05
C MET A 831 19.63 37.95 8.65
N PHE A 832 18.60 38.54 8.02
CA PHE A 832 18.20 38.24 6.64
C PHE A 832 18.60 39.32 5.65
N ARG A 833 19.29 40.37 6.07
CA ARG A 833 19.57 41.60 5.29
C ARG A 833 18.28 42.13 4.62
N THR A 834 17.25 42.38 5.44
CA THR A 834 15.94 42.84 4.98
C THR A 834 15.52 44.08 5.72
N VAL A 835 14.71 44.91 5.05
CA VAL A 835 14.03 46.06 5.59
C VAL A 835 12.52 45.98 5.31
N PRO A 836 11.65 46.57 6.19
CA PRO A 836 10.21 46.52 5.95
C PRO A 836 9.83 47.19 4.61
N LEU A 837 9.02 46.50 3.81
CA LEU A 837 8.47 46.98 2.56
C LEU A 837 7.08 47.62 2.79
N SER A 838 6.78 48.67 2.06
CA SER A 838 5.47 49.33 2.06
C SER A 838 4.39 48.45 1.40
N ALA A 839 3.12 48.67 1.73
CA ALA A 839 2.00 47.95 1.13
C ALA A 839 1.90 48.16 -0.39
N ALA A 840 2.35 49.31 -0.91
CA ALA A 840 2.40 49.56 -2.34
C ALA A 840 3.44 48.69 -3.04
N GLU A 841 4.62 48.52 -2.46
CA GLU A 841 5.69 47.66 -2.98
C GLU A 841 5.26 46.17 -2.97
N TRP A 842 4.65 45.71 -1.89
CA TRP A 842 4.03 44.38 -1.86
C TRP A 842 3.00 44.20 -2.99
N GLY A 843 2.13 45.25 -3.20
CA GLY A 843 1.14 45.21 -4.29
C GLY A 843 1.78 45.11 -5.66
N TRP A 844 2.85 45.87 -5.92
CA TRP A 844 3.59 45.80 -7.18
C TRP A 844 4.31 44.47 -7.36
N ILE A 845 4.96 43.93 -6.33
CA ILE A 845 5.63 42.63 -6.41
C ILE A 845 4.61 41.53 -6.76
N VAL A 846 3.46 41.49 -6.06
CA VAL A 846 2.40 40.51 -6.34
C VAL A 846 1.89 40.62 -7.77
N LEU A 847 1.67 41.87 -8.26
CA LEU A 847 1.16 42.12 -9.60
C LEU A 847 2.18 41.71 -10.68
N LEU A 848 3.44 42.15 -10.54
CA LEU A 848 4.50 41.92 -11.53
C LEU A 848 4.95 40.45 -11.58
N THR A 849 4.79 39.68 -10.52
CA THR A 849 5.12 38.24 -10.48
C THR A 849 3.97 37.33 -10.92
N SER A 850 2.72 37.85 -10.89
CA SER A 850 1.51 37.07 -11.25
C SER A 850 1.50 36.51 -12.70
N PRO A 851 2.17 37.13 -13.71
CA PRO A 851 2.22 36.56 -15.07
C PRO A 851 2.70 35.12 -15.14
N VAL A 852 3.53 34.68 -14.20
CA VAL A 852 4.00 33.28 -14.10
C VAL A 852 2.82 32.31 -14.06
N LEU A 853 1.79 32.62 -13.26
CA LEU A 853 0.58 31.79 -13.18
C LEU A 853 -0.23 31.85 -14.49
N TRP A 854 -0.43 33.06 -15.04
CA TRP A 854 -1.27 33.27 -16.21
C TRP A 854 -0.66 32.67 -17.49
N ILE A 855 0.66 32.73 -17.65
CA ILE A 855 1.37 32.05 -18.73
C ILE A 855 1.13 30.54 -18.62
N GLY A 856 1.22 29.99 -17.44
CA GLY A 856 0.91 28.57 -17.18
C GLY A 856 -0.52 28.21 -17.55
N GLU A 857 -1.51 29.05 -17.19
CA GLU A 857 -2.93 28.84 -17.57
C GLU A 857 -3.14 28.89 -19.08
N ILE A 858 -2.55 29.87 -19.76
CA ILE A 858 -2.64 30.01 -21.22
C ILE A 858 -2.07 28.76 -21.92
N VAL A 859 -0.90 28.29 -21.50
CA VAL A 859 -0.28 27.07 -22.06
C VAL A 859 -1.17 25.85 -21.86
N ARG A 860 -1.83 25.71 -20.70
CA ARG A 860 -2.76 24.63 -20.40
C ARG A 860 -4.02 24.67 -21.27
N LEU A 861 -4.58 25.87 -21.49
CA LEU A 861 -5.72 26.06 -22.37
C LEU A 861 -5.45 25.61 -23.82
N PHE A 862 -4.27 25.93 -24.33
CA PHE A 862 -3.85 25.49 -25.68
C PHE A 862 -3.59 23.97 -25.76
N LYS A 863 -3.00 23.37 -24.74
CA LYS A 863 -2.78 21.91 -24.68
C LYS A 863 -4.07 21.12 -24.52
N GLY A 864 -5.02 21.61 -23.71
CA GLY A 864 -6.32 20.98 -23.52
C GLY A 864 -7.19 20.92 -24.77
N LYS A 865 -7.05 21.90 -25.69
CA LYS A 865 -7.73 21.88 -27.02
C LYS A 865 -7.13 20.87 -28.01
N LYS A 866 -5.89 20.45 -27.83
CA LYS A 866 -5.21 19.50 -28.73
C LYS A 866 -5.50 18.03 -28.38
N ASN A 867 -5.98 17.76 -27.17
CA ASN A 867 -6.28 16.40 -26.66
C ASN A 867 -7.79 16.10 -26.62
N LYS A 868 -8.65 17.05 -26.99
CA LYS A 868 -10.06 16.84 -27.35
C LYS A 868 -10.19 16.70 -28.87
#